data_809ccbef0f0d273795ecab010fe86bdd
#
_entry.id   809ccbef0f0d273795ecab010fe86bdd
#
_cell.length_a   1.000
_cell.length_b   1.000
_cell.length_c   1.000
_cell.angle_alpha   90.00
_cell.angle_beta   90.00
_cell.angle_gamma   90.00
#
_symmetry.space_group_name_H-M   'P 1'
#
loop_
_entity.id
_entity.type
_entity.pdbx_description
1 polymer ?
#
loop_
_entity_poly.entity_id
_entity_poly.type
_entity_poly.pdbx_seq_one_letter_code
_entity_poly.pdbx_strand_id
1 'polypeptide(L)'
;MSKGKYVKRTFPLAGLHCAGCAARVEKILNAQTGVVAASVNLAASTAAVEYDTMQTSPERLRQAVQEGGYDMLADSDDDTPDELERMNRERYRDLKRRAFWAVVLAIPVVVIGMFFMDMPYGGAIMALLSAPVVFWLGRGFFVNAWQQLRHRSATMDTLVALSTGIAYLFSLFNLVFPEFWLSRGVDPHVYFEAAAVIIAFILLGRTLEEKAKGDTTASLKKLIGLQPKNAIVVAADGTQTEIPISRIRVGDLLAVRPGEKIAVDGAVCEGDSYVDESMLSGEPLPVHKEPGTKVFAGTINQKGSFHFRAEKVGAATMLAQIIRMVQEAQGSKAPVQKLADKIAGIFVPAIIGIALLSFVLWLVFDPSGGLTHGILAAVTVLVIACPCALGLATPTAVMVGIGKGAEKGILIRDAVSLETAGKIDTVVMDKTGTLTEGKPVVTDIVWANGDDRAKAVFFSLEKLSEHPLADAVVHYFAGVPTLNVERFGSLTGKGIEGTVDGVRYFAGSRRLLDEQGIVVGKELNIEAQRLSAEAKSIVWFADSEQALAVAAIADRIKDSSVEAVRELQAAGIDVYMLTGDSRAVAGHIAEKAGIRHFEAEILPQDKAAFVKRLQTLGHKVAMAGDGINDSAALAQADLSIAMGGGSDIAMDVAQMTIISSDLRKIPEAIQLSKQTVRTIRQNLFWAFIYNLVGIPVAAGALYPVSGFLLNPMIAGAAMALSSVSVVANSLRLKYRR
;
A
#
# COMPACT_ATOMS: atom_id res chain seq x y z
N MET A 1 -0.42 20.53 32.13
CA MET A 1 -1.12 20.48 30.84
C MET A 1 -1.25 19.01 30.45
N SER A 2 -2.48 18.48 30.49
CA SER A 2 -2.79 17.10 30.09
C SER A 2 -2.40 16.91 28.63
N LYS A 3 -1.56 15.91 28.30
CA LYS A 3 -1.24 15.55 26.91
C LYS A 3 -2.53 15.08 26.25
N GLY A 4 -3.07 15.87 25.30
CA GLY A 4 -4.20 15.48 24.48
C GLY A 4 -3.89 14.14 23.80
N LYS A 5 -4.87 13.22 23.81
CA LYS A 5 -4.71 11.91 23.19
C LYS A 5 -5.07 12.04 21.72
N TYR A 6 -4.07 12.33 20.88
CA TYR A 6 -4.26 12.34 19.43
C TYR A 6 -4.51 10.91 18.93
N VAL A 7 -5.56 10.77 18.15
CA VAL A 7 -5.96 9.48 17.55
C VAL A 7 -6.12 9.68 16.05
N LYS A 8 -5.51 8.79 15.28
CA LYS A 8 -5.72 8.72 13.82
C LYS A 8 -6.73 7.62 13.53
N ARG A 9 -7.85 7.99 12.89
CA ARG A 9 -8.90 7.06 12.48
C ARG A 9 -9.30 7.26 11.03
N THR A 10 -9.73 6.17 10.39
CA THR A 10 -10.26 6.20 9.03
C THR A 10 -11.76 5.97 9.08
N PHE A 11 -12.52 6.94 8.54
CA PHE A 11 -13.97 6.92 8.52
C PHE A 11 -14.48 6.69 7.10
N PRO A 12 -15.45 5.80 6.88
CA PRO A 12 -16.14 5.68 5.61
C PRO A 12 -16.96 6.93 5.31
N LEU A 13 -16.94 7.33 4.02
CA LEU A 13 -17.66 8.49 3.52
C LEU A 13 -18.70 8.09 2.47
N ALA A 14 -19.87 8.71 2.55
CA ALA A 14 -20.92 8.58 1.54
C ALA A 14 -21.11 9.89 0.77
N GLY A 15 -21.54 9.79 -0.50
CA GLY A 15 -21.83 10.97 -1.34
C GLY A 15 -20.63 11.54 -2.11
N LEU A 16 -19.45 10.92 -2.05
CA LEU A 16 -18.29 11.34 -2.84
C LEU A 16 -18.43 10.88 -4.30
N HIS A 17 -18.41 11.84 -5.24
CA HIS A 17 -18.58 11.56 -6.66
C HIS A 17 -17.43 12.05 -7.55
N CYS A 18 -16.59 12.95 -7.05
CA CYS A 18 -15.50 13.55 -7.82
C CYS A 18 -14.36 14.04 -6.90
N ALA A 19 -13.19 14.33 -7.50
CA ALA A 19 -12.04 14.86 -6.77
C ALA A 19 -12.37 16.18 -6.05
N GLY A 20 -13.19 17.05 -6.65
CA GLY A 20 -13.68 18.28 -6.01
C GLY A 20 -14.51 18.02 -4.76
N CYS A 21 -15.33 16.96 -4.75
CA CYS A 21 -16.08 16.54 -3.57
C CYS A 21 -15.15 16.09 -2.45
N ALA A 22 -14.15 15.28 -2.78
CA ALA A 22 -13.15 14.81 -1.82
C ALA A 22 -12.35 15.98 -1.23
N ALA A 23 -11.87 16.89 -2.06
CA ALA A 23 -11.14 18.08 -1.61
C ALA A 23 -11.99 18.98 -0.70
N ARG A 24 -13.30 19.05 -0.95
CA ARG A 24 -14.21 19.81 -0.11
C ARG A 24 -14.43 19.19 1.27
N VAL A 25 -14.71 17.88 1.33
CA VAL A 25 -14.86 17.17 2.61
C VAL A 25 -13.55 17.27 3.41
N GLU A 26 -12.41 17.14 2.76
CA GLU A 26 -11.09 17.33 3.37
C GLU A 26 -10.94 18.74 3.98
N LYS A 27 -11.38 19.78 3.26
CA LYS A 27 -11.36 21.16 3.76
C LYS A 27 -12.31 21.36 4.95
N ILE A 28 -13.50 20.76 4.92
CA ILE A 28 -14.47 20.81 6.01
C ILE A 28 -13.90 20.16 7.26
N LEU A 29 -13.31 18.98 7.14
CA LEU A 29 -12.70 18.25 8.26
C LEU A 29 -11.49 19.00 8.83
N ASN A 30 -10.59 19.50 7.99
CA ASN A 30 -9.41 20.27 8.44
C ASN A 30 -9.77 21.62 9.07
N ALA A 31 -10.98 22.14 8.84
CA ALA A 31 -11.45 23.38 9.47
C ALA A 31 -12.06 23.14 10.86
N GLN A 32 -12.26 21.89 11.29
CA GLN A 32 -12.84 21.58 12.61
C GLN A 32 -11.82 21.77 13.73
N THR A 33 -12.30 22.32 14.85
CA THR A 33 -11.48 22.48 16.06
C THR A 33 -11.07 21.10 16.59
N GLY A 34 -9.78 20.91 16.88
CA GLY A 34 -9.24 19.66 17.38
C GLY A 34 -8.80 18.68 16.29
N VAL A 35 -8.98 18.98 15.01
CA VAL A 35 -8.41 18.20 13.89
C VAL A 35 -7.00 18.70 13.58
N VAL A 36 -6.03 17.80 13.59
CA VAL A 36 -4.62 18.06 13.26
C VAL A 36 -4.42 17.93 11.75
N ALA A 37 -4.92 16.85 11.17
CA ALA A 37 -4.86 16.60 9.75
C ALA A 37 -6.02 15.68 9.31
N ALA A 38 -6.61 15.99 8.16
CA ALA A 38 -7.57 15.13 7.51
C ALA A 38 -7.20 14.96 6.03
N SER A 39 -7.33 13.75 5.51
CA SER A 39 -7.10 13.40 4.12
C SER A 39 -8.25 12.51 3.62
N VAL A 40 -8.81 12.85 2.47
CA VAL A 40 -9.95 12.13 1.87
C VAL A 40 -9.51 11.36 0.62
N ASN A 41 -9.77 10.06 0.62
CA ASN A 41 -9.54 9.20 -0.54
C ASN A 41 -10.85 8.95 -1.29
N LEU A 42 -10.95 9.46 -2.51
CA LEU A 42 -12.14 9.29 -3.36
C LEU A 42 -12.35 7.83 -3.79
N ALA A 43 -11.28 7.10 -4.10
CA ALA A 43 -11.39 5.74 -4.62
C ALA A 43 -11.82 4.74 -3.55
N ALA A 44 -11.29 4.89 -2.33
CA ALA A 44 -11.70 4.10 -1.17
C ALA A 44 -12.99 4.61 -0.52
N SER A 45 -13.44 5.83 -0.86
CA SER A 45 -14.55 6.53 -0.18
C SER A 45 -14.33 6.62 1.33
N THR A 46 -13.13 7.03 1.77
CA THR A 46 -12.74 7.12 3.18
C THR A 46 -12.09 8.46 3.49
N ALA A 47 -12.19 8.89 4.77
CA ALA A 47 -11.44 10.00 5.35
C ALA A 47 -10.53 9.48 6.45
N ALA A 48 -9.23 9.68 6.32
CA ALA A 48 -8.28 9.50 7.42
C ALA A 48 -8.18 10.83 8.17
N VAL A 49 -8.53 10.82 9.46
CA VAL A 49 -8.56 12.03 10.30
C VAL A 49 -7.73 11.80 11.54
N GLU A 50 -6.79 12.71 11.78
CA GLU A 50 -6.02 12.78 13.02
C GLU A 50 -6.59 13.92 13.88
N TYR A 51 -7.09 13.60 15.06
CA TYR A 51 -7.80 14.55 15.90
C TYR A 51 -7.55 14.32 17.39
N ASP A 52 -7.74 15.38 18.16
CA ASP A 52 -7.68 15.38 19.62
C ASP A 52 -9.04 14.96 20.21
N THR A 53 -9.09 13.81 20.86
CA THR A 53 -10.32 13.26 21.45
C THR A 53 -10.89 14.11 22.59
N MET A 54 -10.12 15.05 23.12
CA MET A 54 -10.58 15.99 24.15
C MET A 54 -11.32 17.20 23.56
N GLN A 55 -11.10 17.51 22.26
CA GLN A 55 -11.64 18.71 21.62
C GLN A 55 -12.75 18.40 20.62
N THR A 56 -12.71 17.23 19.96
CA THR A 56 -13.72 16.81 18.99
C THR A 56 -14.04 15.32 19.10
N SER A 57 -15.18 14.92 18.54
CA SER A 57 -15.62 13.53 18.51
C SER A 57 -16.01 13.12 17.09
N PRO A 58 -16.08 11.81 16.77
CA PRO A 58 -16.53 11.30 15.49
C PRO A 58 -17.90 11.85 15.06
N GLU A 59 -18.84 12.01 16.03
CA GLU A 59 -20.20 12.52 15.78
C GLU A 59 -20.17 13.98 15.34
N ARG A 60 -19.30 14.83 15.94
CA ARG A 60 -19.14 16.23 15.52
C ARG A 60 -18.53 16.32 14.13
N LEU A 61 -17.55 15.48 13.84
CA LEU A 61 -16.96 15.40 12.50
C LEU A 61 -18.02 14.98 11.46
N ARG A 62 -18.87 13.99 11.80
CA ARG A 62 -20.00 13.56 10.97
C ARG A 62 -20.96 14.70 10.70
N GLN A 63 -21.36 15.42 11.74
CA GLN A 63 -22.29 16.55 11.59
C GLN A 63 -21.72 17.63 10.65
N ALA A 64 -20.44 17.99 10.80
CA ALA A 64 -19.79 18.96 9.90
C ALA A 64 -19.76 18.47 8.44
N VAL A 65 -19.56 17.18 8.21
CA VAL A 65 -19.60 16.57 6.87
C VAL A 65 -21.01 16.58 6.32
N GLN A 66 -22.04 16.31 7.15
CA GLN A 66 -23.45 16.34 6.75
C GLN A 66 -23.92 17.75 6.39
N GLU A 67 -23.50 18.78 7.11
CA GLU A 67 -23.75 20.18 6.77
C GLU A 67 -23.14 20.56 5.42
N GLY A 68 -22.04 19.88 5.03
CA GLY A 68 -21.42 20.01 3.70
C GLY A 68 -22.17 19.31 2.56
N GLY A 69 -23.23 18.53 2.87
CA GLY A 69 -24.01 17.76 1.90
C GLY A 69 -23.45 16.36 1.62
N TYR A 70 -22.59 15.83 2.51
CA TYR A 70 -22.03 14.48 2.45
C TYR A 70 -22.37 13.72 3.73
N ASP A 71 -22.06 12.44 3.82
CA ASP A 71 -22.22 11.70 5.08
C ASP A 71 -20.94 10.93 5.45
N MET A 72 -20.75 10.70 6.74
CA MET A 72 -19.62 10.01 7.33
C MET A 72 -20.12 9.03 8.38
N LEU A 73 -19.69 7.78 8.33
CA LEU A 73 -20.01 6.80 9.36
C LEU A 73 -19.09 7.03 10.56
N ALA A 74 -19.68 7.34 11.71
CA ALA A 74 -18.95 7.66 12.95
C ALA A 74 -18.70 6.43 13.84
N ASP A 75 -19.58 5.44 13.78
CA ASP A 75 -19.49 4.23 14.58
C ASP A 75 -18.50 3.24 13.97
N SER A 76 -17.56 2.77 14.81
CA SER A 76 -16.47 1.87 14.45
C SER A 76 -16.55 0.57 15.24
N ASP A 77 -17.72 -0.04 15.36
CA ASP A 77 -17.84 -1.40 15.88
C ASP A 77 -17.60 -2.42 14.75
N ASP A 78 -17.33 -3.67 15.10
CA ASP A 78 -16.87 -4.76 14.23
C ASP A 78 -17.72 -4.99 12.93
N ASP A 79 -18.90 -4.41 12.82
CA ASP A 79 -19.82 -4.53 11.68
C ASP A 79 -19.58 -3.49 10.56
N THR A 80 -18.67 -2.53 10.74
CA THR A 80 -18.44 -1.40 9.79
C THR A 80 -18.05 -1.81 8.37
N PRO A 81 -17.22 -2.87 8.14
CA PRO A 81 -16.87 -3.31 6.79
C PRO A 81 -18.07 -3.85 6.01
N ASP A 82 -18.96 -4.59 6.68
CA ASP A 82 -20.16 -5.17 6.07
C ASP A 82 -21.19 -4.08 5.71
N GLU A 83 -21.33 -3.05 6.55
CA GLU A 83 -22.23 -1.94 6.31
C GLU A 83 -21.75 -1.06 5.14
N LEU A 84 -20.45 -0.75 5.08
CA LEU A 84 -19.86 -0.03 3.95
C LEU A 84 -20.04 -0.83 2.64
N GLU A 85 -19.88 -2.13 2.68
CA GLU A 85 -20.08 -2.98 1.50
C GLU A 85 -21.55 -3.00 1.06
N ARG A 86 -22.51 -3.05 1.99
CA ARG A 86 -23.94 -2.93 1.68
C ARG A 86 -24.24 -1.60 1.01
N MET A 87 -23.79 -0.48 1.58
CA MET A 87 -23.96 0.86 1.00
C MET A 87 -23.38 0.97 -0.42
N ASN A 88 -22.17 0.45 -0.64
CA ASN A 88 -21.54 0.45 -1.97
C ASN A 88 -22.30 -0.43 -2.97
N ARG A 89 -22.80 -1.59 -2.56
CA ARG A 89 -23.64 -2.47 -3.40
C ARG A 89 -24.97 -1.82 -3.76
N GLU A 90 -25.64 -1.18 -2.80
CA GLU A 90 -26.90 -0.47 -3.03
C GLU A 90 -26.70 0.70 -3.99
N ARG A 91 -25.65 1.49 -3.77
CA ARG A 91 -25.27 2.59 -4.64
C ARG A 91 -24.97 2.12 -6.07
N TYR A 92 -24.18 1.06 -6.22
CA TYR A 92 -23.91 0.47 -7.53
C TYR A 92 -25.18 -0.01 -8.23
N ARG A 93 -26.10 -0.64 -7.49
CA ARG A 93 -27.41 -1.08 -8.04
C ARG A 93 -28.25 0.10 -8.49
N ASP A 94 -28.32 1.17 -7.69
CA ASP A 94 -29.07 2.37 -8.05
C ASP A 94 -28.48 3.06 -9.29
N LEU A 95 -27.16 3.25 -9.34
CA LEU A 95 -26.47 3.79 -10.51
C LEU A 95 -26.71 2.93 -11.77
N LYS A 96 -26.59 1.62 -11.65
CA LYS A 96 -26.83 0.69 -12.75
C LYS A 96 -28.27 0.78 -13.26
N ARG A 97 -29.25 0.87 -12.36
CA ARG A 97 -30.67 1.04 -12.72
C ARG A 97 -30.91 2.37 -13.43
N ARG A 98 -30.36 3.48 -12.92
CA ARG A 98 -30.46 4.80 -13.54
C ARG A 98 -29.79 4.83 -14.91
N ALA A 99 -28.58 4.29 -15.03
CA ALA A 99 -27.89 4.20 -16.31
C ALA A 99 -28.66 3.37 -17.34
N PHE A 100 -29.20 2.23 -16.92
CA PHE A 100 -30.01 1.38 -17.80
C PHE A 100 -31.24 2.13 -18.35
N TRP A 101 -32.03 2.77 -17.48
CA TRP A 101 -33.21 3.53 -17.93
C TRP A 101 -32.83 4.77 -18.72
N ALA A 102 -31.71 5.43 -18.40
CA ALA A 102 -31.23 6.56 -19.19
C ALA A 102 -30.87 6.14 -20.62
N VAL A 103 -30.20 5.01 -20.80
CA VAL A 103 -29.90 4.47 -22.13
C VAL A 103 -31.17 4.05 -22.87
N VAL A 104 -32.09 3.33 -22.21
CA VAL A 104 -33.35 2.86 -22.80
C VAL A 104 -34.17 4.01 -23.30
N LEU A 105 -34.26 5.12 -22.53
CA LEU A 105 -35.02 6.32 -22.94
C LEU A 105 -34.27 7.19 -23.95
N ALA A 106 -32.92 7.19 -23.93
CA ALA A 106 -32.13 7.97 -24.89
C ALA A 106 -32.14 7.35 -26.30
N ILE A 107 -32.20 6.03 -26.44
CA ILE A 107 -32.19 5.34 -27.75
C ILE A 107 -33.32 5.88 -28.68
N PRO A 108 -34.62 5.88 -28.29
CA PRO A 108 -35.67 6.41 -29.16
C PRO A 108 -35.51 7.91 -29.46
N VAL A 109 -35.00 8.71 -28.51
CA VAL A 109 -34.72 10.14 -28.74
C VAL A 109 -33.65 10.31 -29.83
N VAL A 110 -32.56 9.51 -29.79
CA VAL A 110 -31.54 9.52 -30.83
C VAL A 110 -32.04 9.03 -32.17
N VAL A 111 -32.85 7.97 -32.19
CA VAL A 111 -33.43 7.42 -33.42
C VAL A 111 -34.32 8.45 -34.10
N ILE A 112 -35.16 9.13 -33.35
CA ILE A 112 -36.05 10.21 -33.88
C ILE A 112 -35.19 11.37 -34.37
N GLY A 113 -34.22 11.84 -33.57
CA GLY A 113 -33.37 12.99 -33.93
C GLY A 113 -32.42 12.76 -35.11
N MET A 114 -32.03 11.50 -35.40
CA MET A 114 -31.11 11.20 -36.50
C MET A 114 -31.81 10.72 -37.79
N PHE A 115 -32.89 9.96 -37.67
CA PHE A 115 -33.52 9.28 -38.81
C PHE A 115 -34.90 9.74 -39.13
N PHE A 116 -35.59 10.46 -38.23
CA PHE A 116 -36.98 10.87 -38.36
C PHE A 116 -37.19 12.33 -37.97
N MET A 117 -36.27 13.23 -38.39
CA MET A 117 -36.33 14.67 -38.03
C MET A 117 -37.63 15.35 -38.48
N ASP A 118 -38.20 14.94 -39.64
CA ASP A 118 -39.40 15.50 -40.24
C ASP A 118 -40.72 14.84 -39.71
N MET A 119 -40.62 13.97 -38.71
CA MET A 119 -41.78 13.30 -38.12
C MET A 119 -42.71 14.32 -37.46
N PRO A 120 -44.01 14.29 -37.76
CA PRO A 120 -44.98 15.16 -37.09
C PRO A 120 -44.90 14.97 -35.57
N TYR A 121 -44.77 16.06 -34.83
CA TYR A 121 -44.58 16.05 -33.35
C TYR A 121 -43.28 15.41 -32.86
N GLY A 122 -42.30 15.07 -33.74
CA GLY A 122 -41.08 14.44 -33.36
C GLY A 122 -40.31 15.19 -32.27
N GLY A 123 -40.20 16.52 -32.38
CA GLY A 123 -39.58 17.37 -31.35
C GLY A 123 -40.30 17.32 -29.99
N ALA A 124 -41.64 17.27 -29.97
CA ALA A 124 -42.42 17.15 -28.73
C ALA A 124 -42.21 15.76 -28.05
N ILE A 125 -42.18 14.70 -28.86
CA ILE A 125 -41.89 13.34 -28.37
C ILE A 125 -40.47 13.28 -27.79
N MET A 126 -39.47 13.86 -28.46
CA MET A 126 -38.09 13.92 -27.96
C MET A 126 -38.00 14.72 -26.66
N ALA A 127 -38.70 15.87 -26.56
CA ALA A 127 -38.77 16.66 -25.33
C ALA A 127 -39.35 15.84 -24.18
N LEU A 128 -40.48 15.11 -24.42
CA LEU A 128 -41.15 14.31 -23.41
C LEU A 128 -40.27 13.13 -22.91
N LEU A 129 -39.59 12.46 -23.83
CA LEU A 129 -38.71 11.31 -23.49
C LEU A 129 -37.38 11.72 -22.85
N SER A 130 -36.81 12.86 -23.25
CA SER A 130 -35.55 13.37 -22.67
C SER A 130 -35.73 14.03 -21.30
N ALA A 131 -36.91 14.61 -20.99
CA ALA A 131 -37.15 15.23 -19.70
C ALA A 131 -36.93 14.32 -18.50
N PRO A 132 -37.46 13.08 -18.43
CA PRO A 132 -37.13 12.16 -17.34
C PRO A 132 -35.65 11.76 -17.30
N VAL A 133 -34.96 11.69 -18.44
CA VAL A 133 -33.50 11.40 -18.45
C VAL A 133 -32.75 12.55 -17.80
N VAL A 134 -33.02 13.79 -18.19
CA VAL A 134 -32.30 14.98 -17.73
C VAL A 134 -32.64 15.31 -16.28
N PHE A 135 -33.94 15.42 -15.94
CA PHE A 135 -34.36 15.98 -14.66
C PHE A 135 -34.67 14.96 -13.57
N TRP A 136 -34.96 13.70 -13.90
CA TRP A 136 -35.17 12.65 -12.89
C TRP A 136 -33.98 11.76 -12.74
N LEU A 137 -33.52 11.08 -13.80
CA LEU A 137 -32.37 10.20 -13.74
C LEU A 137 -31.07 10.99 -13.52
N GLY A 138 -30.95 12.18 -14.13
CA GLY A 138 -29.87 13.15 -13.97
C GLY A 138 -30.00 14.10 -12.78
N ARG A 139 -31.07 13.99 -11.94
CA ARG A 139 -31.33 14.92 -10.81
C ARG A 139 -30.13 15.22 -9.96
N GLY A 140 -29.27 14.20 -9.69
CA GLY A 140 -28.10 14.34 -8.84
C GLY A 140 -27.14 15.41 -9.34
N PHE A 141 -26.97 15.56 -10.65
CA PHE A 141 -26.09 16.59 -11.22
C PHE A 141 -26.58 18.01 -10.91
N PHE A 142 -27.88 18.25 -11.05
CA PHE A 142 -28.49 19.56 -10.78
C PHE A 142 -28.47 19.90 -9.28
N VAL A 143 -28.81 18.95 -8.42
CA VAL A 143 -28.80 19.15 -6.97
C VAL A 143 -27.37 19.45 -6.48
N ASN A 144 -26.39 18.67 -6.93
CA ASN A 144 -24.98 18.89 -6.58
C ASN A 144 -24.49 20.23 -7.13
N ALA A 145 -24.81 20.58 -8.38
CA ALA A 145 -24.44 21.86 -8.98
C ALA A 145 -25.01 23.06 -8.18
N TRP A 146 -26.27 22.97 -7.75
CA TRP A 146 -26.91 24.01 -6.94
C TRP A 146 -26.23 24.14 -5.55
N GLN A 147 -25.95 23.04 -4.89
CA GLN A 147 -25.23 23.05 -3.61
C GLN A 147 -23.83 23.65 -3.76
N GLN A 148 -23.11 23.31 -4.84
CA GLN A 148 -21.79 23.86 -5.12
C GLN A 148 -21.84 25.37 -5.38
N LEU A 149 -22.83 25.84 -6.13
CA LEU A 149 -23.03 27.26 -6.42
C LEU A 149 -23.24 28.09 -5.15
N ARG A 150 -24.04 27.59 -4.20
CA ARG A 150 -24.24 28.22 -2.89
C ARG A 150 -22.95 28.43 -2.12
N HIS A 151 -21.98 27.55 -2.33
CA HIS A 151 -20.68 27.60 -1.67
C HIS A 151 -19.57 28.19 -2.56
N ARG A 152 -19.91 28.90 -3.64
CA ARG A 152 -18.97 29.54 -4.59
C ARG A 152 -17.90 28.59 -5.11
N SER A 153 -18.27 27.35 -5.36
CA SER A 153 -17.40 26.33 -5.96
C SER A 153 -18.06 25.75 -7.21
N ALA A 154 -17.26 25.26 -8.14
CA ALA A 154 -17.72 24.59 -9.34
C ALA A 154 -17.04 23.23 -9.45
N THR A 155 -17.79 22.19 -9.80
CA THR A 155 -17.32 20.83 -9.96
C THR A 155 -17.75 20.29 -11.33
N MET A 156 -17.36 19.03 -11.60
CA MET A 156 -17.82 18.30 -12.77
C MET A 156 -19.36 18.31 -12.91
N ASP A 157 -20.09 18.13 -11.80
CA ASP A 157 -21.56 18.11 -11.81
C ASP A 157 -22.13 19.47 -12.25
N THR A 158 -21.42 20.57 -11.97
CA THR A 158 -21.78 21.92 -12.45
C THR A 158 -21.69 22.01 -13.98
N LEU A 159 -20.62 21.45 -14.58
CA LEU A 159 -20.43 21.43 -16.04
C LEU A 159 -21.51 20.61 -16.73
N VAL A 160 -21.83 19.42 -16.18
CA VAL A 160 -22.87 18.53 -16.71
C VAL A 160 -24.25 19.17 -16.59
N ALA A 161 -24.60 19.72 -15.43
CA ALA A 161 -25.88 20.37 -15.23
C ALA A 161 -26.09 21.60 -16.14
N LEU A 162 -25.02 22.41 -16.29
CA LEU A 162 -25.04 23.59 -17.15
C LEU A 162 -25.17 23.20 -18.63
N SER A 163 -24.36 22.27 -19.12
CA SER A 163 -24.38 21.84 -20.52
C SER A 163 -25.70 21.19 -20.92
N THR A 164 -26.20 20.22 -20.11
CA THR A 164 -27.44 19.51 -20.40
C THR A 164 -28.69 20.40 -20.19
N GLY A 165 -28.63 21.27 -19.19
CA GLY A 165 -29.69 22.26 -18.94
C GLY A 165 -29.81 23.27 -20.08
N ILE A 166 -28.67 23.84 -20.54
CA ILE A 166 -28.65 24.77 -21.69
C ILE A 166 -29.16 24.06 -22.94
N ALA A 167 -28.66 22.86 -23.25
CA ALA A 167 -29.07 22.10 -24.43
C ALA A 167 -30.58 21.80 -24.41
N TYR A 168 -31.14 21.39 -23.26
CA TYR A 168 -32.57 21.11 -23.13
C TYR A 168 -33.41 22.36 -23.23
N LEU A 169 -33.09 23.44 -22.52
CA LEU A 169 -33.84 24.69 -22.54
C LEU A 169 -33.80 25.38 -23.89
N PHE A 170 -32.63 25.36 -24.55
CA PHE A 170 -32.49 25.88 -25.91
C PHE A 170 -33.37 25.10 -26.91
N SER A 171 -33.36 23.76 -26.82
CA SER A 171 -34.22 22.92 -27.67
C SER A 171 -35.71 23.14 -27.39
N LEU A 172 -36.08 23.34 -26.14
CA LEU A 172 -37.47 23.67 -25.76
C LEU A 172 -37.88 25.03 -26.32
N PHE A 173 -37.00 26.04 -26.27
CA PHE A 173 -37.24 27.34 -26.86
C PHE A 173 -37.46 27.23 -28.39
N ASN A 174 -36.60 26.48 -29.10
CA ASN A 174 -36.71 26.26 -30.54
C ASN A 174 -38.01 25.53 -30.93
N LEU A 175 -38.47 24.60 -30.08
CA LEU A 175 -39.69 23.85 -30.27
C LEU A 175 -40.96 24.74 -30.08
N VAL A 176 -40.95 25.62 -29.07
CA VAL A 176 -42.12 26.46 -28.70
C VAL A 176 -42.18 27.72 -29.56
N PHE A 177 -41.04 28.28 -29.95
CA PHE A 177 -40.96 29.53 -30.72
C PHE A 177 -40.21 29.37 -32.06
N PRO A 178 -40.66 28.48 -32.97
CA PRO A 178 -39.97 28.23 -34.25
C PRO A 178 -39.95 29.47 -35.15
N GLU A 179 -41.02 30.32 -35.08
CA GLU A 179 -41.13 31.53 -35.88
C GLU A 179 -39.99 32.53 -35.62
N PHE A 180 -39.42 32.54 -34.41
CA PHE A 180 -38.28 33.38 -34.05
C PHE A 180 -37.05 33.09 -34.96
N TRP A 181 -36.84 31.85 -35.35
CA TRP A 181 -35.76 31.43 -36.22
C TRP A 181 -36.09 31.53 -37.68
N LEU A 182 -37.30 31.09 -38.07
CA LEU A 182 -37.78 31.15 -39.45
C LEU A 182 -37.79 32.58 -39.99
N SER A 183 -38.18 33.56 -39.15
CA SER A 183 -38.15 34.99 -39.50
C SER A 183 -36.75 35.54 -39.77
N ARG A 184 -35.70 34.82 -39.34
CA ARG A 184 -34.27 35.14 -39.53
C ARG A 184 -33.60 34.27 -40.58
N GLY A 185 -34.38 33.40 -41.26
CA GLY A 185 -33.85 32.50 -42.29
C GLY A 185 -33.02 31.33 -41.75
N VAL A 186 -33.20 30.96 -40.47
CA VAL A 186 -32.51 29.87 -39.81
C VAL A 186 -33.51 28.78 -39.43
N ASP A 187 -33.20 27.52 -39.74
CA ASP A 187 -34.02 26.38 -39.33
C ASP A 187 -33.90 26.11 -37.83
N PRO A 188 -35.02 25.93 -37.09
CA PRO A 188 -35.01 25.69 -35.65
C PRO A 188 -34.61 24.24 -35.31
N HIS A 189 -33.32 23.95 -35.19
CA HIS A 189 -32.85 22.64 -34.76
C HIS A 189 -33.00 22.42 -33.26
N VAL A 190 -33.45 21.22 -32.88
CA VAL A 190 -33.53 20.77 -31.48
C VAL A 190 -32.37 19.81 -31.15
N TYR A 191 -31.91 19.78 -29.88
CA TYR A 191 -30.78 19.01 -29.39
C TYR A 191 -31.14 18.21 -28.14
N PHE A 192 -32.40 17.72 -28.05
CA PHE A 192 -32.84 16.88 -26.92
C PHE A 192 -32.10 15.58 -26.83
N GLU A 193 -31.69 15.00 -27.99
CA GLU A 193 -30.87 13.80 -28.08
C GLU A 193 -29.50 14.04 -27.45
N ALA A 194 -28.90 15.20 -27.67
CA ALA A 194 -27.59 15.52 -27.07
C ALA A 194 -27.70 15.56 -25.54
N ALA A 195 -28.72 16.26 -24.98
CA ALA A 195 -28.92 16.34 -23.54
C ALA A 195 -29.13 14.94 -22.91
N ALA A 196 -29.96 14.09 -23.52
CA ALA A 196 -30.25 12.75 -23.05
C ALA A 196 -29.04 11.83 -23.12
N VAL A 197 -28.31 11.85 -24.24
CA VAL A 197 -27.15 11.02 -24.49
C VAL A 197 -25.97 11.38 -23.54
N ILE A 198 -25.74 12.67 -23.30
CA ILE A 198 -24.71 13.12 -22.34
C ILE A 198 -24.99 12.53 -20.96
N ILE A 199 -26.24 12.65 -20.45
CA ILE A 199 -26.61 12.06 -19.15
C ILE A 199 -26.44 10.54 -19.16
N ALA A 200 -26.89 9.86 -20.22
CA ALA A 200 -26.79 8.41 -20.34
C ALA A 200 -25.32 7.94 -20.33
N PHE A 201 -24.43 8.58 -21.10
CA PHE A 201 -23.00 8.23 -21.14
C PHE A 201 -22.30 8.54 -19.82
N ILE A 202 -22.60 9.64 -19.15
CA ILE A 202 -21.99 9.96 -17.86
C ILE A 202 -22.48 8.98 -16.79
N LEU A 203 -23.76 8.61 -16.74
CA LEU A 203 -24.26 7.59 -15.81
C LEU A 203 -23.63 6.20 -16.09
N LEU A 204 -23.49 5.84 -17.37
CA LEU A 204 -22.79 4.61 -17.76
C LEU A 204 -21.34 4.63 -17.34
N GLY A 205 -20.63 5.73 -17.61
CA GLY A 205 -19.25 5.94 -17.18
C GLY A 205 -19.09 5.81 -15.66
N ARG A 206 -19.95 6.46 -14.87
CA ARG A 206 -19.98 6.33 -13.41
C ARG A 206 -20.29 4.91 -12.93
N THR A 207 -21.13 4.18 -13.62
CA THR A 207 -21.44 2.78 -13.28
C THR A 207 -20.22 1.87 -13.50
N LEU A 208 -19.50 2.07 -14.62
CA LEU A 208 -18.26 1.35 -14.91
C LEU A 208 -17.14 1.73 -13.92
N GLU A 209 -17.06 3.01 -13.57
CA GLU A 209 -16.14 3.51 -12.56
C GLU A 209 -16.37 2.86 -11.19
N GLU A 210 -17.62 2.80 -10.72
CA GLU A 210 -17.95 2.22 -9.42
C GLU A 210 -17.70 0.72 -9.38
N LYS A 211 -17.97 -0.01 -10.48
CA LYS A 211 -17.59 -1.42 -10.62
C LYS A 211 -16.08 -1.60 -10.50
N ALA A 212 -15.32 -0.77 -11.18
CA ALA A 212 -13.87 -0.86 -11.20
C ALA A 212 -13.22 -0.50 -9.85
N LYS A 213 -13.79 0.46 -9.10
CA LYS A 213 -13.38 0.71 -7.70
C LYS A 213 -13.54 -0.54 -6.84
N GLY A 214 -14.64 -1.28 -7.00
CA GLY A 214 -14.84 -2.56 -6.32
C GLY A 214 -13.75 -3.59 -6.64
N ASP A 215 -13.30 -3.65 -7.89
CA ASP A 215 -12.24 -4.58 -8.34
C ASP A 215 -10.84 -4.19 -7.81
N THR A 216 -10.57 -2.90 -7.57
CA THR A 216 -9.29 -2.44 -7.01
C THR A 216 -9.14 -2.75 -5.52
N THR A 217 -10.23 -2.96 -4.79
CA THR A 217 -10.22 -3.36 -3.37
C THR A 217 -10.21 -4.88 -3.17
N ALA A 218 -10.17 -5.66 -4.25
CA ALA A 218 -10.25 -7.13 -4.20
C ALA A 218 -9.13 -7.77 -3.35
N SER A 219 -7.90 -7.23 -3.41
CA SER A 219 -6.77 -7.72 -2.61
C SER A 219 -7.00 -7.54 -1.10
N LEU A 220 -7.54 -6.40 -0.70
CA LEU A 220 -7.91 -6.17 0.71
C LEU A 220 -9.02 -7.12 1.16
N LYS A 221 -10.06 -7.32 0.33
CA LYS A 221 -11.14 -8.28 0.62
C LYS A 221 -10.62 -9.71 0.77
N LYS A 222 -9.63 -10.08 -0.04
CA LYS A 222 -8.99 -11.39 0.04
C LYS A 222 -8.27 -11.56 1.39
N LEU A 223 -7.55 -10.54 1.87
CA LEU A 223 -6.90 -10.56 3.18
C LEU A 223 -7.92 -10.65 4.33
N ILE A 224 -8.98 -9.84 4.30
CA ILE A 224 -10.06 -9.90 5.31
C ILE A 224 -10.73 -11.28 5.32
N GLY A 225 -10.92 -11.90 4.14
CA GLY A 225 -11.50 -13.24 4.01
C GLY A 225 -10.62 -14.38 4.53
N LEU A 226 -9.38 -14.12 4.94
CA LEU A 226 -8.51 -15.13 5.58
C LEU A 226 -8.91 -15.41 7.03
N GLN A 227 -9.47 -14.45 7.72
CA GLN A 227 -9.88 -14.61 9.11
C GLN A 227 -11.08 -15.56 9.20
N PRO A 228 -10.99 -16.69 9.96
CA PRO A 228 -12.14 -17.55 10.19
C PRO A 228 -13.15 -16.83 11.09
N LYS A 229 -14.40 -17.28 11.10
CA LYS A 229 -15.45 -16.70 11.97
C LYS A 229 -15.47 -17.33 13.35
N ASN A 230 -15.12 -18.60 13.45
CA ASN A 230 -15.13 -19.40 14.67
C ASN A 230 -13.78 -20.12 14.84
N ALA A 231 -13.52 -20.55 16.07
CA ALA A 231 -12.37 -21.37 16.44
C ALA A 231 -12.73 -22.40 17.52
N ILE A 232 -11.95 -23.46 17.63
CA ILE A 232 -12.12 -24.52 18.61
C ILE A 232 -11.23 -24.21 19.82
N VAL A 233 -11.85 -23.93 20.96
CA VAL A 233 -11.17 -23.75 22.25
C VAL A 233 -11.22 -25.07 23.03
N VAL A 234 -10.08 -25.43 23.63
CA VAL A 234 -9.93 -26.63 24.47
C VAL A 234 -9.96 -26.20 25.94
N ALA A 235 -10.96 -26.65 26.68
CA ALA A 235 -11.07 -26.38 28.10
C ALA A 235 -10.09 -27.25 28.93
N ALA A 236 -9.87 -26.92 30.19
CA ALA A 236 -8.96 -27.65 31.09
C ALA A 236 -9.32 -29.15 31.29
N ASP A 237 -10.57 -29.49 31.04
CA ASP A 237 -11.08 -30.87 31.09
C ASP A 237 -10.93 -31.64 29.74
N GLY A 238 -10.31 -31.00 28.72
CA GLY A 238 -10.16 -31.57 27.38
C GLY A 238 -11.38 -31.39 26.47
N THR A 239 -12.47 -30.76 26.96
CA THR A 239 -13.66 -30.52 26.15
C THR A 239 -13.37 -29.48 25.05
N GLN A 240 -13.70 -29.82 23.81
CA GLN A 240 -13.56 -28.94 22.66
C GLN A 240 -14.88 -28.21 22.39
N THR A 241 -14.84 -26.88 22.36
CA THR A 241 -16.03 -26.06 22.09
C THR A 241 -15.71 -25.05 20.99
N GLU A 242 -16.58 -25.00 19.96
CA GLU A 242 -16.48 -23.98 18.92
C GLU A 242 -17.08 -22.67 19.38
N ILE A 243 -16.29 -21.61 19.36
CA ILE A 243 -16.71 -20.25 19.76
C ILE A 243 -16.39 -19.21 18.67
N PRO A 244 -17.14 -18.11 18.61
CA PRO A 244 -16.78 -16.98 17.77
C PRO A 244 -15.40 -16.41 18.15
N ILE A 245 -14.59 -15.99 17.15
CA ILE A 245 -13.24 -15.42 17.36
C ILE A 245 -13.27 -14.23 18.32
N SER A 246 -14.32 -13.42 18.29
CA SER A 246 -14.46 -12.25 19.18
C SER A 246 -14.50 -12.59 20.67
N ARG A 247 -14.70 -13.86 21.03
CA ARG A 247 -14.73 -14.35 22.43
C ARG A 247 -13.40 -14.93 22.90
N ILE A 248 -12.44 -15.15 22.01
CA ILE A 248 -11.13 -15.70 22.35
C ILE A 248 -10.35 -14.67 23.18
N ARG A 249 -9.67 -15.16 24.22
CA ARG A 249 -8.84 -14.36 25.12
C ARG A 249 -7.37 -14.81 25.03
N VAL A 250 -6.47 -13.91 25.38
CA VAL A 250 -5.07 -14.26 25.55
C VAL A 250 -4.93 -15.32 26.63
N GLY A 251 -4.19 -16.40 26.32
CA GLY A 251 -3.99 -17.55 27.20
C GLY A 251 -4.89 -18.75 26.89
N ASP A 252 -5.96 -18.58 26.10
CA ASP A 252 -6.82 -19.70 25.69
C ASP A 252 -6.02 -20.73 24.89
N LEU A 253 -6.33 -22.02 25.11
CA LEU A 253 -5.77 -23.13 24.34
C LEU A 253 -6.70 -23.45 23.18
N LEU A 254 -6.15 -23.40 21.95
CA LEU A 254 -6.92 -23.65 20.73
C LEU A 254 -6.42 -24.90 20.02
N ALA A 255 -7.35 -25.65 19.42
CA ALA A 255 -7.05 -26.79 18.54
C ALA A 255 -7.21 -26.38 17.07
N VAL A 256 -6.29 -26.83 16.22
CA VAL A 256 -6.35 -26.63 14.76
C VAL A 256 -6.20 -27.97 14.05
N ARG A 257 -7.17 -28.28 13.19
CA ARG A 257 -7.21 -29.51 12.40
C ARG A 257 -6.64 -29.28 10.99
N PRO A 258 -6.27 -30.34 10.27
CA PRO A 258 -5.85 -30.22 8.87
C PRO A 258 -6.89 -29.49 8.01
N GLY A 259 -6.44 -28.52 7.21
CA GLY A 259 -7.28 -27.71 6.34
C GLY A 259 -7.95 -26.51 7.03
N GLU A 260 -7.86 -26.38 8.34
CA GLU A 260 -8.44 -25.25 9.07
C GLU A 260 -7.51 -24.02 9.06
N LYS A 261 -8.13 -22.85 9.15
CA LYS A 261 -7.42 -21.57 9.31
C LYS A 261 -7.13 -21.32 10.77
N ILE A 262 -5.94 -20.81 11.07
CA ILE A 262 -5.55 -20.38 12.41
C ILE A 262 -6.28 -19.09 12.74
N ALA A 263 -6.92 -19.04 13.92
CA ALA A 263 -7.84 -17.96 14.29
C ALA A 263 -7.15 -16.70 14.84
N VAL A 264 -6.11 -16.89 15.65
CA VAL A 264 -5.37 -15.84 16.37
C VAL A 264 -3.88 -16.17 16.38
N ASP A 265 -3.02 -15.19 16.74
CA ASP A 265 -1.58 -15.46 16.86
C ASP A 265 -1.27 -16.14 18.20
N GLY A 266 -0.32 -17.06 18.19
CA GLY A 266 0.09 -17.76 19.40
C GLY A 266 1.33 -18.64 19.21
N ALA A 267 1.60 -19.48 20.20
CA ALA A 267 2.69 -20.44 20.19
C ALA A 267 2.16 -21.87 20.30
N VAL A 268 2.72 -22.79 19.50
CA VAL A 268 2.37 -24.20 19.55
C VAL A 268 2.78 -24.79 20.90
N CYS A 269 1.87 -25.52 21.54
CA CYS A 269 2.11 -26.18 22.82
C CYS A 269 2.27 -27.69 22.68
N GLU A 270 1.54 -28.29 21.75
CA GLU A 270 1.47 -29.74 21.57
C GLU A 270 1.16 -30.09 20.12
N GLY A 271 1.74 -31.17 19.61
CA GLY A 271 1.58 -31.61 18.23
C GLY A 271 2.60 -30.95 17.30
N ASP A 272 2.58 -31.38 16.03
CA ASP A 272 3.39 -30.82 14.96
C ASP A 272 2.60 -30.78 13.64
N SER A 273 2.94 -29.85 12.78
CA SER A 273 2.28 -29.69 11.48
C SER A 273 3.08 -28.85 10.50
N TYR A 274 2.64 -28.85 9.26
CA TYR A 274 3.05 -27.91 8.22
C TYR A 274 1.96 -26.87 7.99
N VAL A 275 2.31 -25.61 8.11
CA VAL A 275 1.38 -24.47 7.98
C VAL A 275 1.75 -23.65 6.75
N ASP A 276 0.76 -23.38 5.90
CA ASP A 276 0.89 -22.48 4.76
C ASP A 276 0.77 -21.02 5.23
N GLU A 277 1.88 -20.34 5.23
CA GLU A 277 2.01 -18.92 5.60
C GLU A 277 2.15 -18.01 4.36
N SER A 278 1.98 -18.54 3.15
CA SER A 278 2.18 -17.83 1.88
C SER A 278 1.36 -16.55 1.76
N MET A 279 0.19 -16.50 2.39
CA MET A 279 -0.68 -15.32 2.39
C MET A 279 -0.14 -14.16 3.23
N LEU A 280 0.78 -14.42 4.17
CA LEU A 280 1.45 -13.41 4.97
C LEU A 280 2.87 -13.14 4.45
N SER A 281 3.69 -14.18 4.33
CA SER A 281 5.10 -14.07 3.94
C SER A 281 5.31 -13.91 2.44
N GLY A 282 4.36 -14.38 1.62
CA GLY A 282 4.52 -14.50 0.17
C GLY A 282 5.41 -15.67 -0.27
N GLU A 283 5.81 -16.54 0.66
CA GLU A 283 6.64 -17.72 0.39
C GLU A 283 5.75 -18.95 0.15
N PRO A 284 5.93 -19.70 -0.96
CA PRO A 284 5.02 -20.78 -1.33
C PRO A 284 5.22 -22.08 -0.54
N LEU A 285 6.33 -22.21 0.18
CA LEU A 285 6.64 -23.45 0.92
C LEU A 285 6.01 -23.41 2.31
N PRO A 286 5.27 -24.47 2.71
CA PRO A 286 4.75 -24.59 4.06
C PRO A 286 5.85 -24.66 5.11
N VAL A 287 5.64 -24.01 6.24
CA VAL A 287 6.57 -23.91 7.36
C VAL A 287 6.23 -25.00 8.39
N HIS A 288 7.24 -25.77 8.82
CA HIS A 288 7.08 -26.75 9.90
C HIS A 288 6.87 -26.04 11.23
N LYS A 289 5.87 -26.47 11.99
CA LYS A 289 5.51 -25.94 13.30
C LYS A 289 5.58 -27.06 14.33
N GLU A 290 6.40 -26.84 15.34
CA GLU A 290 6.65 -27.72 16.47
C GLU A 290 6.44 -26.97 17.79
N PRO A 291 6.36 -27.63 18.93
CA PRO A 291 6.16 -26.96 20.22
C PRO A 291 7.19 -25.84 20.46
N GLY A 292 6.68 -24.65 20.84
CA GLY A 292 7.45 -23.41 20.99
C GLY A 292 7.50 -22.52 19.73
N THR A 293 7.10 -23.02 18.54
CA THR A 293 7.06 -22.18 17.33
C THR A 293 5.82 -21.30 17.29
N LYS A 294 5.97 -20.10 16.72
CA LYS A 294 4.86 -19.15 16.54
C LYS A 294 3.96 -19.53 15.37
N VAL A 295 2.66 -19.30 15.54
CA VAL A 295 1.63 -19.41 14.49
C VAL A 295 0.85 -18.11 14.39
N PHE A 296 0.35 -17.80 13.19
CA PHE A 296 -0.26 -16.52 12.86
C PHE A 296 -1.68 -16.67 12.34
N ALA A 297 -2.54 -15.74 12.72
CA ALA A 297 -3.92 -15.68 12.25
C ALA A 297 -4.03 -15.63 10.73
N GLY A 298 -4.99 -16.37 10.17
CA GLY A 298 -5.26 -16.39 8.72
C GLY A 298 -4.42 -17.39 7.92
N THR A 299 -3.38 -17.99 8.51
CA THR A 299 -2.59 -19.06 7.88
C THR A 299 -3.35 -20.39 7.91
N ILE A 300 -3.00 -21.33 7.06
CA ILE A 300 -3.75 -22.58 6.85
C ILE A 300 -2.92 -23.77 7.29
N ASN A 301 -3.45 -24.55 8.22
CA ASN A 301 -2.86 -25.81 8.62
C ASN A 301 -3.04 -26.85 7.51
N GLN A 302 -1.93 -27.47 7.05
CA GLN A 302 -1.99 -28.43 5.93
C GLN A 302 -2.06 -29.88 6.38
N LYS A 303 -1.14 -30.31 7.28
CA LYS A 303 -1.01 -31.71 7.71
C LYS A 303 -0.81 -31.76 9.22
N GLY A 304 -1.35 -32.80 9.86
CA GLY A 304 -1.27 -32.92 11.31
C GLY A 304 -2.29 -32.04 12.03
N SER A 305 -2.35 -32.21 13.34
CA SER A 305 -3.17 -31.38 14.24
C SER A 305 -2.28 -30.94 15.39
N PHE A 306 -2.50 -29.72 15.84
CA PHE A 306 -1.74 -29.17 16.96
C PHE A 306 -2.60 -28.31 17.86
N HIS A 307 -2.16 -28.17 19.10
CA HIS A 307 -2.72 -27.21 20.04
C HIS A 307 -1.77 -26.03 20.20
N PHE A 308 -2.31 -24.83 20.25
CA PHE A 308 -1.52 -23.61 20.47
C PHE A 308 -2.19 -22.68 21.49
N ARG A 309 -1.39 -21.91 22.18
CA ARG A 309 -1.86 -20.92 23.18
C ARG A 309 -1.94 -19.56 22.52
N ALA A 310 -3.10 -18.89 22.67
CA ALA A 310 -3.31 -17.56 22.15
C ALA A 310 -2.41 -16.52 22.85
N GLU A 311 -1.62 -15.76 22.10
CA GLU A 311 -0.76 -14.66 22.57
C GLU A 311 -1.29 -13.30 22.18
N LYS A 312 -1.77 -13.14 20.92
CA LYS A 312 -2.36 -11.90 20.41
C LYS A 312 -3.73 -12.21 19.82
N VAL A 313 -4.74 -11.42 20.18
CA VAL A 313 -6.14 -11.60 19.75
C VAL A 313 -6.72 -10.31 19.15
N GLY A 314 -7.75 -10.44 18.32
CA GLY A 314 -8.47 -9.31 17.73
C GLY A 314 -7.57 -8.36 16.92
N ALA A 315 -7.61 -7.07 17.23
CA ALA A 315 -6.83 -6.03 16.54
C ALA A 315 -5.30 -6.13 16.74
N ALA A 316 -4.85 -6.92 17.72
CA ALA A 316 -3.44 -7.13 17.99
C ALA A 316 -2.78 -8.23 17.15
N THR A 317 -3.57 -9.05 16.42
CA THR A 317 -3.04 -10.09 15.52
C THR A 317 -2.26 -9.49 14.36
N MET A 318 -1.26 -10.22 13.86
CA MET A 318 -0.45 -9.84 12.70
C MET A 318 -1.33 -9.55 11.47
N LEU A 319 -2.29 -10.42 11.19
CA LEU A 319 -3.24 -10.23 10.07
C LEU A 319 -4.05 -8.94 10.22
N ALA A 320 -4.56 -8.64 11.42
CA ALA A 320 -5.32 -7.41 11.67
C ALA A 320 -4.46 -6.16 11.50
N GLN A 321 -3.19 -6.21 11.92
CA GLN A 321 -2.24 -5.12 11.71
C GLN A 321 -1.92 -4.92 10.22
N ILE A 322 -1.72 -5.99 9.46
CA ILE A 322 -1.52 -5.93 8.00
C ILE A 322 -2.74 -5.30 7.31
N ILE A 323 -3.96 -5.75 7.65
CA ILE A 323 -5.20 -5.20 7.09
C ILE A 323 -5.29 -3.70 7.38
N ARG A 324 -5.01 -3.29 8.62
CA ARG A 324 -5.02 -1.87 9.02
C ARG A 324 -3.98 -1.05 8.25
N MET A 325 -2.74 -1.54 8.13
CA MET A 325 -1.70 -0.84 7.36
C MET A 325 -2.09 -0.67 5.88
N VAL A 326 -2.65 -1.71 5.25
CA VAL A 326 -3.12 -1.63 3.86
C VAL A 326 -4.27 -0.64 3.71
N GLN A 327 -5.22 -0.59 4.66
CA GLN A 327 -6.32 0.37 4.66
C GLN A 327 -5.82 1.82 4.82
N GLU A 328 -4.89 2.07 5.75
CA GLU A 328 -4.29 3.39 5.96
C GLU A 328 -3.49 3.84 4.73
N ALA A 329 -2.71 2.93 4.15
CA ALA A 329 -1.95 3.19 2.94
C ALA A 329 -2.85 3.54 1.75
N GLN A 330 -3.93 2.79 1.55
CA GLN A 330 -4.91 3.08 0.51
C GLN A 330 -5.66 4.39 0.75
N GLY A 331 -5.80 4.81 2.01
CA GLY A 331 -6.38 6.11 2.40
C GLY A 331 -5.46 7.31 2.16
N SER A 332 -4.17 7.11 1.98
CA SER A 332 -3.18 8.17 1.84
C SER A 332 -3.17 8.79 0.43
N LYS A 333 -2.73 10.05 0.32
CA LYS A 333 -2.60 10.77 -0.97
C LYS A 333 -1.14 10.89 -1.40
N ALA A 334 -0.85 10.46 -2.62
CA ALA A 334 0.44 10.70 -3.25
C ALA A 334 0.67 12.21 -3.54
N PRO A 335 1.91 12.71 -3.51
CA PRO A 335 2.23 14.09 -3.87
C PRO A 335 1.70 14.51 -5.25
N VAL A 336 1.80 13.61 -6.23
CA VAL A 336 1.28 13.85 -7.59
C VAL A 336 -0.25 14.02 -7.60
N GLN A 337 -0.99 13.36 -6.71
CA GLN A 337 -2.43 13.53 -6.56
C GLN A 337 -2.80 14.91 -6.03
N LYS A 338 -2.06 15.42 -5.03
CA LYS A 338 -2.26 16.79 -4.50
C LYS A 338 -2.11 17.84 -5.59
N LEU A 339 -1.15 17.64 -6.50
CA LEU A 339 -0.94 18.52 -7.66
C LEU A 339 -2.13 18.44 -8.64
N ALA A 340 -2.60 17.23 -8.95
CA ALA A 340 -3.76 17.02 -9.83
C ALA A 340 -5.03 17.65 -9.25
N ASP A 341 -5.27 17.53 -7.94
CA ASP A 341 -6.43 18.14 -7.26
C ASP A 341 -6.36 19.68 -7.33
N LYS A 342 -5.17 20.28 -7.17
CA LYS A 342 -4.97 21.73 -7.30
C LYS A 342 -5.25 22.21 -8.72
N ILE A 343 -4.77 21.48 -9.73
CA ILE A 343 -5.03 21.80 -11.15
C ILE A 343 -6.55 21.71 -11.43
N ALA A 344 -7.23 20.67 -10.96
CA ALA A 344 -8.68 20.49 -11.15
C ALA A 344 -9.48 21.65 -10.57
N GLY A 345 -9.07 22.22 -9.45
CA GLY A 345 -9.74 23.37 -8.82
C GLY A 345 -9.72 24.66 -9.67
N ILE A 346 -8.66 24.84 -10.48
CA ILE A 346 -8.50 26.00 -11.38
C ILE A 346 -9.15 25.70 -12.74
N PHE A 347 -9.13 24.46 -13.15
CA PHE A 347 -9.54 24.02 -14.48
C PHE A 347 -11.03 24.29 -14.77
N VAL A 348 -11.93 23.97 -13.84
CA VAL A 348 -13.39 24.13 -14.07
C VAL A 348 -13.80 25.58 -14.30
N PRO A 349 -13.37 26.57 -13.47
CA PRO A 349 -13.64 27.98 -13.77
C PRO A 349 -13.04 28.44 -15.11
N ALA A 350 -11.84 28.00 -15.44
CA ALA A 350 -11.19 28.34 -16.71
C ALA A 350 -12.01 27.82 -17.91
N ILE A 351 -12.53 26.59 -17.83
CA ILE A 351 -13.37 26.01 -18.88
C ILE A 351 -14.68 26.77 -19.07
N ILE A 352 -15.32 27.20 -17.99
CA ILE A 352 -16.53 28.03 -18.10
C ILE A 352 -16.17 29.33 -18.84
N GLY A 353 -15.02 29.94 -18.55
CA GLY A 353 -14.54 31.11 -19.28
C GLY A 353 -14.27 30.85 -20.76
N ILE A 354 -13.66 29.69 -21.09
CA ILE A 354 -13.41 29.28 -22.49
C ILE A 354 -14.73 29.03 -23.23
N ALA A 355 -15.68 28.35 -22.61
CA ALA A 355 -17.01 28.11 -23.21
C ALA A 355 -17.74 29.43 -23.51
N LEU A 356 -17.70 30.38 -22.56
CA LEU A 356 -18.29 31.71 -22.78
C LEU A 356 -17.56 32.49 -23.86
N LEU A 357 -16.22 32.45 -23.87
CA LEU A 357 -15.44 33.08 -24.93
C LEU A 357 -15.73 32.48 -26.29
N SER A 358 -15.78 31.14 -26.39
CA SER A 358 -16.17 30.45 -27.62
C SER A 358 -17.57 30.90 -28.12
N PHE A 359 -18.52 30.94 -27.20
CA PHE A 359 -19.88 31.44 -27.52
C PHE A 359 -19.85 32.86 -28.10
N VAL A 360 -19.14 33.79 -27.45
CA VAL A 360 -19.02 35.17 -27.91
C VAL A 360 -18.32 35.27 -29.26
N LEU A 361 -17.27 34.52 -29.49
CA LEU A 361 -16.56 34.52 -30.77
C LEU A 361 -17.44 34.03 -31.90
N TRP A 362 -18.24 32.99 -31.70
CA TRP A 362 -19.22 32.54 -32.69
C TRP A 362 -20.27 33.59 -33.01
N LEU A 363 -20.81 34.33 -31.99
CA LEU A 363 -21.76 35.41 -32.21
C LEU A 363 -21.16 36.54 -33.05
N VAL A 364 -19.87 36.81 -32.92
CA VAL A 364 -19.19 37.91 -33.61
C VAL A 364 -18.78 37.54 -35.03
N PHE A 365 -18.26 36.30 -35.23
CA PHE A 365 -17.63 35.90 -36.49
C PHE A 365 -18.57 35.10 -37.43
N ASP A 366 -19.75 34.68 -36.94
CA ASP A 366 -20.76 33.99 -37.77
C ASP A 366 -22.12 34.69 -37.67
N PRO A 367 -22.38 35.72 -38.53
CA PRO A 367 -23.59 36.48 -38.45
C PRO A 367 -24.90 35.71 -38.77
N SER A 368 -24.78 34.59 -39.51
CA SER A 368 -25.96 33.82 -39.98
C SER A 368 -26.34 32.68 -39.05
N GLY A 369 -25.36 31.98 -38.45
CA GLY A 369 -25.58 30.81 -37.57
C GLY A 369 -24.99 30.92 -36.17
N GLY A 370 -24.36 32.06 -35.84
CA GLY A 370 -23.48 32.22 -34.68
C GLY A 370 -24.13 31.93 -33.32
N LEU A 371 -25.43 32.16 -33.15
CA LEU A 371 -26.12 31.83 -31.92
C LEU A 371 -26.22 30.29 -31.74
N THR A 372 -26.59 29.56 -32.77
CA THR A 372 -26.73 28.11 -32.77
C THR A 372 -25.36 27.44 -32.63
N HIS A 373 -24.39 27.83 -33.48
CA HIS A 373 -23.04 27.30 -33.41
C HIS A 373 -22.33 27.66 -32.10
N GLY A 374 -22.56 28.88 -31.59
CA GLY A 374 -22.01 29.33 -30.32
C GLY A 374 -22.52 28.54 -29.12
N ILE A 375 -23.84 28.29 -29.05
CA ILE A 375 -24.40 27.45 -27.98
C ILE A 375 -23.87 26.02 -28.10
N LEU A 376 -23.85 25.46 -29.31
CA LEU A 376 -23.37 24.11 -29.54
C LEU A 376 -21.89 23.96 -29.17
N ALA A 377 -21.03 24.89 -29.58
CA ALA A 377 -19.64 24.94 -29.21
C ALA A 377 -19.44 25.07 -27.69
N ALA A 378 -20.15 26.00 -27.05
CA ALA A 378 -20.09 26.20 -25.60
C ALA A 378 -20.53 24.95 -24.83
N VAL A 379 -21.66 24.33 -25.21
CA VAL A 379 -22.13 23.07 -24.61
C VAL A 379 -21.08 21.95 -24.82
N THR A 380 -20.54 21.82 -26.03
CA THR A 380 -19.53 20.77 -26.33
C THR A 380 -18.24 20.99 -25.56
N VAL A 381 -17.76 22.25 -25.42
CA VAL A 381 -16.61 22.60 -24.59
C VAL A 381 -16.86 22.22 -23.12
N LEU A 382 -18.03 22.54 -22.56
CA LEU A 382 -18.37 22.17 -21.18
C LEU A 382 -18.39 20.65 -20.97
N VAL A 383 -18.86 19.88 -21.95
CA VAL A 383 -18.92 18.41 -21.87
C VAL A 383 -17.56 17.79 -22.01
N ILE A 384 -16.79 18.13 -23.07
CA ILE A 384 -15.49 17.50 -23.36
C ILE A 384 -14.45 17.83 -22.30
N ALA A 385 -14.59 18.95 -21.63
CA ALA A 385 -13.66 19.41 -20.62
C ALA A 385 -13.85 18.74 -19.24
N CYS A 386 -14.82 17.81 -19.10
CA CYS A 386 -14.98 17.08 -17.83
C CYS A 386 -13.72 16.27 -17.51
N PRO A 387 -12.95 16.58 -16.44
CA PRO A 387 -11.78 15.81 -16.06
C PRO A 387 -12.16 14.56 -15.25
N CYS A 388 -13.15 13.77 -15.76
CA CYS A 388 -13.75 12.64 -15.03
C CYS A 388 -12.69 11.60 -14.62
N ALA A 389 -11.76 11.28 -15.50
CA ALA A 389 -10.71 10.31 -15.29
C ALA A 389 -9.61 10.80 -14.32
N LEU A 390 -9.42 12.11 -14.17
CA LEU A 390 -8.32 12.69 -13.37
C LEU A 390 -8.42 12.31 -11.89
N GLY A 391 -9.63 12.35 -11.32
CA GLY A 391 -9.87 11.99 -9.92
C GLY A 391 -9.54 10.54 -9.57
N LEU A 392 -9.52 9.66 -10.57
CA LEU A 392 -9.23 8.22 -10.41
C LEU A 392 -7.80 7.84 -10.84
N ALA A 393 -7.14 8.65 -11.65
CA ALA A 393 -5.87 8.32 -12.30
C ALA A 393 -4.79 7.86 -11.32
N THR A 394 -4.65 8.54 -10.19
CA THR A 394 -3.67 8.22 -9.14
C THR A 394 -4.22 7.21 -8.13
N PRO A 395 -5.40 7.40 -7.50
CA PRO A 395 -5.86 6.52 -6.43
C PRO A 395 -6.02 5.07 -6.88
N THR A 396 -6.57 4.81 -8.06
CA THR A 396 -6.76 3.43 -8.54
C THR A 396 -5.43 2.70 -8.76
N ALA A 397 -4.41 3.37 -9.32
CA ALA A 397 -3.10 2.77 -9.51
C ALA A 397 -2.40 2.52 -8.16
N VAL A 398 -2.50 3.45 -7.21
CA VAL A 398 -1.94 3.30 -5.85
C VAL A 398 -2.61 2.13 -5.13
N MET A 399 -3.95 2.06 -5.15
CA MET A 399 -4.68 0.96 -4.51
C MET A 399 -4.29 -0.41 -5.05
N VAL A 400 -4.17 -0.54 -6.38
CA VAL A 400 -3.73 -1.80 -7.02
C VAL A 400 -2.28 -2.11 -6.66
N GLY A 401 -1.39 -1.10 -6.67
CA GLY A 401 0.02 -1.27 -6.33
C GLY A 401 0.23 -1.72 -4.89
N ILE A 402 -0.41 -1.04 -3.93
CA ILE A 402 -0.36 -1.40 -2.49
C ILE A 402 -0.96 -2.79 -2.27
N GLY A 403 -2.12 -3.07 -2.87
CA GLY A 403 -2.77 -4.38 -2.74
C GLY A 403 -1.91 -5.52 -3.28
N LYS A 404 -1.26 -5.33 -4.44
CA LYS A 404 -0.34 -6.30 -5.01
C LYS A 404 0.93 -6.47 -4.17
N GLY A 405 1.44 -5.39 -3.57
CA GLY A 405 2.54 -5.44 -2.61
C GLY A 405 2.19 -6.33 -1.41
N ALA A 406 1.02 -6.08 -0.81
CA ALA A 406 0.54 -6.86 0.34
C ALA A 406 0.36 -8.35 0.02
N GLU A 407 -0.17 -8.71 -1.18
CA GLU A 407 -0.27 -10.12 -1.63
C GLU A 407 1.11 -10.81 -1.75
N LYS A 408 2.20 -10.03 -1.88
CA LYS A 408 3.58 -10.52 -1.99
C LYS A 408 4.37 -10.41 -0.70
N GLY A 409 3.72 -10.07 0.42
CA GLY A 409 4.37 -9.86 1.71
C GLY A 409 5.16 -8.54 1.80
N ILE A 410 4.88 -7.57 0.90
CA ILE A 410 5.49 -6.24 0.88
C ILE A 410 4.45 -5.23 1.36
N LEU A 411 4.57 -4.77 2.59
CA LEU A 411 3.66 -3.78 3.17
C LEU A 411 4.19 -2.37 2.92
N ILE A 412 3.38 -1.53 2.33
CA ILE A 412 3.70 -0.14 2.01
C ILE A 412 2.84 0.76 2.88
N ARG A 413 3.46 1.64 3.66
CA ARG A 413 2.80 2.45 4.68
C ARG A 413 1.87 3.52 4.09
N ASP A 414 2.27 4.12 2.97
CA ASP A 414 1.50 5.18 2.33
C ASP A 414 1.89 5.37 0.85
N ALA A 415 1.10 6.18 0.15
CA ALA A 415 1.33 6.49 -1.27
C ALA A 415 2.60 7.34 -1.51
N VAL A 416 3.08 8.07 -0.49
CA VAL A 416 4.34 8.84 -0.57
C VAL A 416 5.51 7.88 -0.62
N SER A 417 5.52 6.88 0.27
CA SER A 417 6.52 5.81 0.33
C SER A 417 6.58 5.02 -0.97
N LEU A 418 5.40 4.70 -1.56
CA LEU A 418 5.31 4.05 -2.87
C LEU A 418 5.94 4.92 -3.98
N GLU A 419 5.67 6.22 -4.00
CA GLU A 419 6.24 7.14 -4.99
C GLU A 419 7.75 7.30 -4.80
N THR A 420 8.21 7.39 -3.55
CA THR A 420 9.63 7.53 -3.19
C THR A 420 10.42 6.28 -3.58
N ALA A 421 9.90 5.08 -3.28
CA ALA A 421 10.52 3.82 -3.65
C ALA A 421 10.77 3.70 -5.17
N GLY A 422 9.88 4.28 -5.99
CA GLY A 422 10.07 4.34 -7.44
C GLY A 422 11.22 5.23 -7.91
N LYS A 423 11.76 6.11 -7.03
CA LYS A 423 12.83 7.08 -7.33
C LYS A 423 14.17 6.68 -6.73
N ILE A 424 14.24 5.59 -5.98
CA ILE A 424 15.46 5.10 -5.32
C ILE A 424 16.51 4.73 -6.38
N ASP A 425 17.72 5.24 -6.19
CA ASP A 425 18.93 4.94 -6.97
C ASP A 425 20.03 4.28 -6.13
N THR A 426 19.91 4.31 -4.80
CA THR A 426 20.90 3.78 -3.87
C THR A 426 20.22 3.03 -2.74
N VAL A 427 20.66 1.80 -2.46
CA VAL A 427 20.21 0.98 -1.33
C VAL A 427 21.36 0.75 -0.37
N VAL A 428 21.17 1.13 0.88
CA VAL A 428 22.07 0.88 1.99
C VAL A 428 21.50 -0.27 2.80
N MET A 429 22.28 -1.31 3.06
CA MET A 429 21.89 -2.50 3.81
C MET A 429 22.72 -2.65 5.06
N ASP A 430 22.09 -2.95 6.18
CA ASP A 430 22.84 -3.45 7.33
C ASP A 430 23.33 -4.88 7.06
N LYS A 431 24.42 -5.28 7.72
CA LYS A 431 24.95 -6.63 7.60
C LYS A 431 24.10 -7.62 8.40
N THR A 432 24.03 -7.40 9.73
CA THR A 432 23.53 -8.40 10.69
C THR A 432 22.00 -8.51 10.65
N GLY A 433 21.48 -9.74 10.50
CA GLY A 433 20.02 -9.96 10.43
C GLY A 433 19.39 -9.51 9.11
N THR A 434 20.08 -8.70 8.30
CA THR A 434 19.63 -8.24 6.97
C THR A 434 20.30 -9.05 5.87
N LEU A 435 21.58 -8.80 5.56
CA LEU A 435 22.35 -9.59 4.57
C LEU A 435 22.66 -11.00 5.08
N THR A 436 22.79 -11.15 6.38
CA THR A 436 23.08 -12.42 7.07
C THR A 436 21.87 -12.92 7.84
N GLU A 437 21.88 -14.17 8.27
CA GLU A 437 20.78 -14.78 9.03
C GLU A 437 20.58 -14.15 10.41
N GLY A 438 21.61 -13.44 10.94
CA GLY A 438 21.60 -12.86 12.28
C GLY A 438 21.73 -13.91 13.39
N LYS A 439 22.04 -15.13 13.03
CA LYS A 439 22.26 -16.27 13.92
C LYS A 439 23.65 -16.82 13.69
N PRO A 440 24.61 -16.55 14.58
CA PRO A 440 25.92 -17.15 14.48
C PRO A 440 25.80 -18.68 14.51
N VAL A 441 26.56 -19.37 13.66
CA VAL A 441 26.65 -20.84 13.63
C VAL A 441 28.10 -21.26 13.65
N VAL A 442 28.39 -22.39 14.28
CA VAL A 442 29.72 -23.00 14.21
C VAL A 442 29.90 -23.55 12.80
N THR A 443 30.91 -23.03 12.09
CA THR A 443 31.25 -23.47 10.72
C THR A 443 32.33 -24.53 10.71
N ASP A 444 33.27 -24.42 11.63
CA ASP A 444 34.41 -25.36 11.75
C ASP A 444 34.79 -25.53 13.22
N ILE A 445 35.16 -26.75 13.59
CA ILE A 445 35.85 -27.04 14.87
C ILE A 445 37.06 -27.91 14.57
N VAL A 446 38.20 -27.47 15.05
CA VAL A 446 39.46 -28.24 14.96
C VAL A 446 39.92 -28.60 16.38
N TRP A 447 40.11 -29.88 16.63
CA TRP A 447 40.53 -30.43 17.91
C TRP A 447 42.00 -30.80 17.87
N ALA A 448 42.75 -30.53 18.96
CA ALA A 448 44.11 -31.03 19.12
C ALA A 448 44.12 -32.55 19.37
N ASN A 449 43.27 -32.99 20.33
CA ASN A 449 42.96 -34.39 20.62
C ASN A 449 41.47 -34.44 21.02
N GLY A 450 40.57 -34.66 20.05
CA GLY A 450 39.13 -34.60 20.30
C GLY A 450 38.56 -35.91 20.79
N ASP A 451 38.34 -36.03 22.10
CA ASP A 451 37.50 -37.09 22.66
C ASP A 451 36.08 -36.60 22.94
N ASP A 452 35.16 -37.52 23.14
CA ASP A 452 33.76 -37.19 23.38
C ASP A 452 33.53 -36.49 24.74
N ARG A 453 34.50 -36.68 25.69
CA ARG A 453 34.48 -35.97 26.97
C ARG A 453 34.80 -34.49 26.81
N ALA A 454 35.80 -34.12 26.02
CA ALA A 454 36.15 -32.73 25.75
C ALA A 454 34.97 -31.98 25.06
N LYS A 455 34.26 -32.65 24.14
CA LYS A 455 33.05 -32.14 23.53
C LYS A 455 31.94 -31.88 24.58
N ALA A 456 31.73 -32.85 25.49
CA ALA A 456 30.72 -32.72 26.55
C ALA A 456 31.08 -31.62 27.56
N VAL A 457 32.34 -31.41 27.88
CA VAL A 457 32.80 -30.29 28.71
C VAL A 457 32.56 -28.96 28.03
N PHE A 458 32.96 -28.82 26.76
CA PHE A 458 32.79 -27.58 25.99
C PHE A 458 31.31 -27.23 25.87
N PHE A 459 30.46 -28.18 25.50
CA PHE A 459 28.99 -28.01 25.45
C PHE A 459 28.41 -27.56 26.81
N SER A 460 28.84 -28.21 27.92
CA SER A 460 28.33 -27.94 29.26
C SER A 460 28.70 -26.55 29.77
N LEU A 461 29.92 -26.09 29.44
CA LEU A 461 30.39 -24.75 29.77
C LEU A 461 29.59 -23.67 29.01
N GLU A 462 29.46 -23.82 27.68
CA GLU A 462 28.79 -22.83 26.83
C GLU A 462 27.25 -22.78 27.11
N LYS A 463 26.65 -23.88 27.55
CA LYS A 463 25.24 -23.94 27.98
C LYS A 463 24.89 -23.02 29.15
N LEU A 464 25.90 -22.64 29.96
CA LEU A 464 25.74 -21.72 31.09
C LEU A 464 25.99 -20.25 30.71
N SER A 465 26.39 -19.99 29.49
CA SER A 465 26.68 -18.65 28.97
C SER A 465 25.48 -18.08 28.20
N GLU A 466 25.17 -16.79 28.41
CA GLU A 466 24.14 -16.06 27.69
C GLU A 466 24.68 -15.37 26.41
N HIS A 467 25.94 -15.66 26.03
CA HIS A 467 26.56 -15.00 24.89
C HIS A 467 26.05 -15.62 23.56
N PRO A 468 25.75 -14.83 22.49
CA PRO A 468 25.28 -15.37 21.20
C PRO A 468 26.23 -16.40 20.55
N LEU A 469 27.55 -16.31 20.78
CA LEU A 469 28.50 -17.30 20.29
C LEU A 469 28.42 -18.63 21.06
N ALA A 470 28.01 -18.57 22.33
CA ALA A 470 27.78 -19.78 23.14
C ALA A 470 26.56 -20.55 22.61
N ASP A 471 25.48 -19.87 22.26
CA ASP A 471 24.30 -20.49 21.64
C ASP A 471 24.68 -21.27 20.37
N ALA A 472 25.57 -20.72 19.54
CA ALA A 472 26.05 -21.39 18.34
C ALA A 472 26.74 -22.71 18.66
N VAL A 473 27.56 -22.75 19.72
CA VAL A 473 28.26 -23.97 20.18
C VAL A 473 27.26 -24.97 20.76
N VAL A 474 26.29 -24.48 21.55
CA VAL A 474 25.23 -25.31 22.14
C VAL A 474 24.40 -25.98 21.07
N HIS A 475 24.00 -25.23 20.04
CA HIS A 475 23.23 -25.80 18.90
C HIS A 475 24.05 -26.82 18.10
N TYR A 476 25.35 -26.57 17.90
CA TYR A 476 26.24 -27.49 17.17
C TYR A 476 26.38 -28.83 17.87
N PHE A 477 26.47 -28.82 19.21
CA PHE A 477 26.61 -30.03 20.03
C PHE A 477 25.26 -30.55 20.57
N ALA A 478 24.14 -30.21 19.96
CA ALA A 478 22.81 -30.68 20.38
C ALA A 478 22.81 -32.24 20.45
N GLY A 479 22.40 -32.79 21.60
CA GLY A 479 22.39 -34.24 21.86
C GLY A 479 23.62 -34.80 22.59
N VAL A 480 24.66 -33.99 22.84
CA VAL A 480 25.78 -34.38 23.67
C VAL A 480 25.40 -34.34 25.15
N PRO A 481 25.81 -35.34 25.99
CA PRO A 481 25.49 -35.37 27.42
C PRO A 481 26.02 -34.13 28.16
N THR A 482 25.21 -33.56 29.02
CA THR A 482 25.62 -32.44 29.88
C THR A 482 26.36 -32.96 31.11
N LEU A 483 27.50 -32.36 31.42
CA LEU A 483 28.30 -32.63 32.63
C LEU A 483 28.03 -31.56 33.69
N ASN A 484 28.26 -31.89 34.94
CA ASN A 484 28.11 -30.93 36.03
C ASN A 484 29.28 -29.96 36.03
N VAL A 485 29.03 -28.67 35.89
CA VAL A 485 30.02 -27.59 35.92
C VAL A 485 30.00 -26.92 37.28
N GLU A 486 31.11 -26.99 37.96
CA GLU A 486 31.31 -26.29 39.24
C GLU A 486 32.05 -24.97 38.99
N ARG A 487 31.85 -23.97 39.86
CA ARG A 487 32.54 -22.67 39.85
C ARG A 487 32.54 -21.99 38.47
N PHE A 488 31.37 -21.96 37.81
CA PHE A 488 31.22 -21.22 36.56
C PHE A 488 31.45 -19.72 36.78
N GLY A 489 32.24 -19.10 35.91
CA GLY A 489 32.52 -17.66 35.91
C GLY A 489 32.56 -17.08 34.51
N SER A 490 31.93 -15.89 34.34
CA SER A 490 32.06 -15.12 33.11
C SER A 490 33.15 -14.06 33.26
N LEU A 491 34.10 -14.04 32.34
CA LEU A 491 35.21 -13.09 32.27
C LEU A 491 34.90 -12.03 31.21
N THR A 492 34.42 -10.86 31.64
CA THR A 492 33.90 -9.80 30.75
C THR A 492 34.86 -9.47 29.60
N GLY A 493 34.39 -9.62 28.37
CA GLY A 493 35.13 -9.34 27.14
C GLY A 493 36.25 -10.34 26.79
N LYS A 494 36.34 -11.47 27.53
CA LYS A 494 37.39 -12.47 27.32
C LYS A 494 36.85 -13.88 27.08
N GLY A 495 35.80 -14.29 27.81
CA GLY A 495 35.21 -15.62 27.71
C GLY A 495 34.62 -16.10 29.03
N ILE A 496 34.57 -17.41 29.19
CA ILE A 496 34.03 -18.11 30.38
C ILE A 496 35.02 -19.12 30.92
N GLU A 497 34.85 -19.46 32.17
CA GLU A 497 35.60 -20.50 32.86
C GLU A 497 34.68 -21.37 33.73
N GLY A 498 35.08 -22.60 33.99
CA GLY A 498 34.37 -23.48 34.89
C GLY A 498 35.20 -24.71 35.24
N THR A 499 34.81 -25.41 36.29
CA THR A 499 35.51 -26.63 36.74
C THR A 499 34.58 -27.83 36.48
N VAL A 500 35.11 -28.88 35.86
CA VAL A 500 34.43 -30.16 35.65
C VAL A 500 35.34 -31.28 36.16
N ASP A 501 34.82 -32.08 37.08
CA ASP A 501 35.56 -33.18 37.75
C ASP A 501 36.91 -32.74 38.29
N GLY A 502 37.00 -31.55 38.90
CA GLY A 502 38.20 -30.98 39.51
C GLY A 502 39.19 -30.35 38.52
N VAL A 503 38.95 -30.43 37.20
CA VAL A 503 39.78 -29.78 36.17
C VAL A 503 39.15 -28.48 35.75
N ARG A 504 39.94 -27.39 35.68
CA ARG A 504 39.49 -26.06 35.25
C ARG A 504 39.63 -25.96 33.75
N TYR A 505 38.52 -25.48 33.11
CA TYR A 505 38.43 -25.26 31.66
C TYR A 505 38.09 -23.83 31.36
N PHE A 506 38.46 -23.40 30.16
CA PHE A 506 38.22 -22.04 29.64
C PHE A 506 37.65 -22.11 28.23
N ALA A 507 36.69 -21.22 27.94
CA ALA A 507 36.24 -21.01 26.57
C ALA A 507 36.19 -19.51 26.27
N GLY A 508 36.83 -19.05 25.16
CA GLY A 508 36.85 -17.63 24.84
C GLY A 508 37.92 -17.18 23.86
N SER A 509 38.37 -15.94 24.03
CA SER A 509 39.30 -15.30 23.11
C SER A 509 40.75 -15.78 23.31
N ARG A 510 41.59 -15.59 22.30
CA ARG A 510 43.04 -15.86 22.40
C ARG A 510 43.68 -15.13 23.59
N ARG A 511 43.25 -13.90 23.86
CA ARG A 511 43.74 -13.10 24.98
C ARG A 511 43.48 -13.76 26.33
N LEU A 512 42.37 -14.49 26.50
CA LEU A 512 42.08 -15.25 27.71
C LEU A 512 43.15 -16.32 27.94
N LEU A 513 43.50 -17.09 26.90
CA LEU A 513 44.50 -18.15 26.99
C LEU A 513 45.88 -17.58 27.32
N ASP A 514 46.28 -16.49 26.68
CA ASP A 514 47.57 -15.82 26.89
C ASP A 514 47.69 -15.29 28.33
N GLU A 515 46.63 -14.69 28.89
CA GLU A 515 46.61 -14.20 30.29
C GLU A 515 46.66 -15.34 31.35
N GLN A 516 46.08 -16.50 31.01
CA GLN A 516 46.12 -17.68 31.87
C GLN A 516 47.41 -18.52 31.68
N GLY A 517 48.29 -18.14 30.73
CA GLY A 517 49.54 -18.86 30.44
C GLY A 517 49.32 -20.21 29.75
N ILE A 518 48.19 -20.43 29.10
CA ILE A 518 47.80 -21.67 28.44
C ILE A 518 48.57 -21.86 27.14
N VAL A 519 49.18 -23.03 26.95
CA VAL A 519 49.96 -23.33 25.75
C VAL A 519 49.05 -23.63 24.57
N VAL A 520 49.30 -22.97 23.44
CA VAL A 520 48.58 -23.23 22.19
C VAL A 520 49.46 -23.97 21.21
N GLY A 521 49.02 -25.15 20.81
CA GLY A 521 49.71 -25.98 19.83
C GLY A 521 49.87 -25.29 18.47
N LYS A 522 51.00 -25.56 17.77
CA LYS A 522 51.28 -24.93 16.46
C LYS A 522 50.18 -25.18 15.42
N GLU A 523 49.66 -26.39 15.38
CA GLU A 523 48.60 -26.77 14.42
C GLU A 523 47.30 -25.98 14.64
N LEU A 524 46.83 -25.93 15.89
CA LEU A 524 45.63 -25.16 16.23
C LEU A 524 45.82 -23.66 15.95
N ASN A 525 47.02 -23.12 16.18
CA ASN A 525 47.31 -21.72 15.91
C ASN A 525 47.29 -21.40 14.40
N ILE A 526 47.84 -22.29 13.55
CA ILE A 526 47.80 -22.15 12.09
C ILE A 526 46.35 -22.17 11.59
N GLU A 527 45.57 -23.13 12.08
CA GLU A 527 44.14 -23.23 11.70
C GLU A 527 43.32 -22.03 12.20
N ALA A 528 43.54 -21.56 13.42
CA ALA A 528 42.90 -20.37 13.92
C ALA A 528 43.22 -19.13 13.08
N GLN A 529 44.47 -18.97 12.64
CA GLN A 529 44.88 -17.89 11.75
C GLN A 529 44.20 -18.01 10.37
N ARG A 530 44.13 -19.21 9.80
CA ARG A 530 43.42 -19.47 8.53
C ARG A 530 41.94 -19.12 8.65
N LEU A 531 41.26 -19.62 9.68
CA LEU A 531 39.84 -19.38 9.92
C LEU A 531 39.55 -17.91 10.23
N SER A 532 40.47 -17.25 10.96
CA SER A 532 40.37 -15.80 11.20
C SER A 532 40.56 -14.98 9.92
N ALA A 533 41.44 -15.42 9.00
CA ALA A 533 41.55 -14.78 7.68
C ALA A 533 40.31 -14.94 6.79
N GLU A 534 39.50 -15.97 7.04
CA GLU A 534 38.16 -16.15 6.43
C GLU A 534 37.08 -15.33 7.14
N ALA A 535 37.45 -14.37 7.98
CA ALA A 535 36.55 -13.48 8.69
C ALA A 535 35.57 -14.16 9.68
N LYS A 536 35.97 -15.32 10.24
CA LYS A 536 35.22 -16.05 11.26
C LYS A 536 35.61 -15.59 12.66
N SER A 537 34.68 -15.57 13.59
CA SER A 537 34.96 -15.36 15.02
C SER A 537 35.54 -16.62 15.61
N ILE A 538 36.69 -16.50 16.26
CA ILE A 538 37.43 -17.64 16.83
C ILE A 538 37.13 -17.72 18.32
N VAL A 539 36.62 -18.89 18.75
CA VAL A 539 36.48 -19.29 20.16
C VAL A 539 37.42 -20.42 20.46
N TRP A 540 38.29 -20.20 21.43
CA TRP A 540 39.23 -21.19 21.91
C TRP A 540 38.63 -21.97 23.08
N PHE A 541 38.84 -23.27 23.12
CA PHE A 541 38.51 -24.12 24.25
C PHE A 541 39.80 -24.76 24.77
N ALA A 542 40.04 -24.69 26.08
CA ALA A 542 41.29 -25.11 26.71
C ALA A 542 41.08 -25.66 28.13
N ASP A 543 42.00 -26.50 28.59
CA ASP A 543 42.16 -26.78 30.00
C ASP A 543 43.17 -25.80 30.63
N SER A 544 43.69 -26.11 31.86
CA SER A 544 44.64 -25.24 32.55
C SER A 544 46.06 -25.29 31.95
N GLU A 545 46.37 -26.21 31.03
CA GLU A 545 47.71 -26.46 30.50
C GLU A 545 47.79 -26.15 29.02
N GLN A 546 46.80 -26.56 28.23
CA GLN A 546 46.84 -26.46 26.78
C GLN A 546 45.49 -26.17 26.14
N ALA A 547 45.54 -25.59 24.94
CA ALA A 547 44.35 -25.44 24.08
C ALA A 547 43.96 -26.82 23.52
N LEU A 548 42.66 -27.17 23.68
CA LEU A 548 42.08 -28.43 23.27
C LEU A 548 41.39 -28.34 21.91
N ALA A 549 40.77 -27.18 21.63
CA ALA A 549 40.09 -26.94 20.36
C ALA A 549 40.04 -25.47 19.99
N VAL A 550 39.79 -25.25 18.71
CA VAL A 550 39.39 -23.94 18.16
C VAL A 550 38.11 -24.11 17.39
N ALA A 551 37.10 -23.33 17.75
CA ALA A 551 35.81 -23.24 17.04
C ALA A 551 35.76 -21.94 16.24
N ALA A 552 35.35 -22.01 14.98
CA ALA A 552 35.11 -20.88 14.13
C ALA A 552 33.59 -20.68 13.98
N ILE A 553 33.15 -19.50 14.30
CA ILE A 553 31.73 -19.12 14.30
C ILE A 553 31.54 -17.97 13.31
N ALA A 554 30.58 -18.10 12.43
CA ALA A 554 30.23 -17.05 11.46
C ALA A 554 28.74 -16.89 11.33
N ASP A 555 28.32 -15.68 11.04
CA ASP A 555 26.93 -15.38 10.62
C ASP A 555 26.82 -15.61 9.11
N ARG A 556 25.98 -16.56 8.70
CA ARG A 556 25.85 -17.00 7.31
C ARG A 556 25.15 -15.94 6.47
N ILE A 557 25.68 -15.66 5.28
CA ILE A 557 24.99 -14.84 4.28
C ILE A 557 23.76 -15.62 3.81
N LYS A 558 22.61 -14.95 3.75
CA LYS A 558 21.39 -15.54 3.18
C LYS A 558 21.59 -15.79 1.68
N ASP A 559 21.12 -16.91 1.16
CA ASP A 559 21.19 -17.22 -0.27
C ASP A 559 20.49 -16.13 -1.11
N SER A 560 19.39 -15.58 -0.59
CA SER A 560 18.66 -14.48 -1.21
C SER A 560 19.44 -13.16 -1.30
N SER A 561 20.48 -12.96 -0.47
CA SER A 561 21.26 -11.71 -0.46
C SER A 561 22.04 -11.50 -1.74
N VAL A 562 22.73 -12.55 -2.20
CA VAL A 562 23.55 -12.51 -3.43
C VAL A 562 22.68 -12.20 -4.65
N GLU A 563 21.50 -12.85 -4.73
CA GLU A 563 20.57 -12.67 -5.81
C GLU A 563 19.94 -11.27 -5.80
N ALA A 564 19.52 -10.79 -4.62
CA ALA A 564 18.96 -9.44 -4.45
C ALA A 564 19.95 -8.33 -4.83
N VAL A 565 21.22 -8.46 -4.39
CA VAL A 565 22.28 -7.49 -4.74
C VAL A 565 22.49 -7.46 -6.26
N ARG A 566 22.56 -8.64 -6.90
CA ARG A 566 22.72 -8.73 -8.36
C ARG A 566 21.54 -8.09 -9.09
N GLU A 567 20.30 -8.33 -8.66
CA GLU A 567 19.11 -7.74 -9.27
C GLU A 567 19.05 -6.21 -9.11
N LEU A 568 19.42 -5.69 -7.93
CA LEU A 568 19.49 -4.25 -7.69
C LEU A 568 20.53 -3.59 -8.60
N GLN A 569 21.73 -4.15 -8.68
CA GLN A 569 22.79 -3.64 -9.55
C GLN A 569 22.41 -3.72 -11.04
N ALA A 570 21.75 -4.80 -11.48
CA ALA A 570 21.22 -4.94 -12.82
C ALA A 570 20.13 -3.89 -13.14
N ALA A 571 19.38 -3.45 -12.11
CA ALA A 571 18.41 -2.36 -12.22
C ALA A 571 19.02 -0.95 -12.19
N GLY A 572 20.36 -0.83 -12.13
CA GLY A 572 21.11 0.43 -12.05
C GLY A 572 21.02 1.10 -10.66
N ILE A 573 20.87 0.30 -9.59
CA ILE A 573 20.80 0.78 -8.22
C ILE A 573 22.11 0.45 -7.53
N ASP A 574 22.75 1.44 -6.93
CA ASP A 574 23.97 1.26 -6.15
C ASP A 574 23.66 0.61 -4.80
N VAL A 575 24.47 -0.38 -4.42
CA VAL A 575 24.29 -1.11 -3.16
C VAL A 575 25.49 -0.86 -2.25
N TYR A 576 25.20 -0.41 -1.03
CA TYR A 576 26.17 -0.19 0.05
C TYR A 576 25.86 -1.11 1.22
N MET A 577 26.91 -1.67 1.84
CA MET A 577 26.80 -2.40 3.10
C MET A 577 27.38 -1.58 4.25
N LEU A 578 26.66 -1.50 5.37
CA LEU A 578 27.14 -0.91 6.62
C LEU A 578 27.28 -1.98 7.69
N THR A 579 28.39 -1.94 8.46
CA THR A 579 28.58 -2.87 9.58
C THR A 579 29.48 -2.27 10.66
N GLY A 580 29.26 -2.68 11.92
CA GLY A 580 30.18 -2.41 13.02
C GLY A 580 31.37 -3.33 13.07
N ASP A 581 31.45 -4.38 12.23
CA ASP A 581 32.55 -5.34 12.19
C ASP A 581 33.83 -4.70 11.65
N SER A 582 34.95 -5.43 11.88
CA SER A 582 36.24 -5.06 11.31
C SER A 582 36.21 -5.02 9.77
N ARG A 583 37.10 -4.22 9.20
CA ARG A 583 37.20 -4.07 7.75
C ARG A 583 37.50 -5.39 7.02
N ALA A 584 38.20 -6.32 7.64
CA ALA A 584 38.51 -7.64 7.07
C ALA A 584 37.22 -8.49 6.94
N VAL A 585 36.42 -8.56 8.01
CA VAL A 585 35.11 -9.26 8.01
C VAL A 585 34.16 -8.65 7.02
N ALA A 586 34.04 -7.33 7.04
CA ALA A 586 33.17 -6.57 6.12
C ALA A 586 33.55 -6.81 4.65
N GLY A 587 34.85 -6.78 4.33
CA GLY A 587 35.37 -7.03 2.99
C GLY A 587 35.01 -8.42 2.47
N HIS A 588 35.22 -9.46 3.31
CA HIS A 588 34.86 -10.82 2.94
C HIS A 588 33.37 -11.05 2.69
N ILE A 589 32.53 -10.46 3.53
CA ILE A 589 31.06 -10.52 3.36
C ILE A 589 30.62 -9.75 2.09
N ALA A 590 31.19 -8.55 1.87
CA ALA A 590 30.90 -7.73 0.70
C ALA A 590 31.28 -8.45 -0.61
N GLU A 591 32.47 -9.09 -0.64
CA GLU A 591 32.92 -9.87 -1.80
C GLU A 591 31.99 -11.06 -2.09
N LYS A 592 31.61 -11.83 -1.06
CA LYS A 592 30.68 -12.95 -1.20
C LYS A 592 29.29 -12.51 -1.65
N ALA A 593 28.81 -11.36 -1.16
CA ALA A 593 27.52 -10.80 -1.55
C ALA A 593 27.55 -10.07 -2.90
N GLY A 594 28.74 -9.84 -3.50
CA GLY A 594 28.90 -9.08 -4.73
C GLY A 594 28.73 -7.57 -4.54
N ILE A 595 28.90 -7.05 -3.33
CA ILE A 595 28.77 -5.63 -2.99
C ILE A 595 30.12 -4.93 -3.19
N ARG A 596 30.13 -3.84 -3.98
CA ARG A 596 31.37 -3.08 -4.29
C ARG A 596 31.70 -2.04 -3.22
N HIS A 597 30.68 -1.50 -2.54
CA HIS A 597 30.82 -0.40 -1.60
C HIS A 597 30.41 -0.85 -0.20
N PHE A 598 31.32 -0.75 0.75
CA PHE A 598 31.03 -1.05 2.14
C PHE A 598 31.77 -0.12 3.09
N GLU A 599 31.19 0.12 4.26
CA GLU A 599 31.81 0.83 5.36
C GLU A 599 31.78 -0.07 6.60
N ALA A 600 32.94 -0.19 7.23
CA ALA A 600 33.19 -1.04 8.38
C ALA A 600 33.45 -0.22 9.64
N GLU A 601 33.37 -0.82 10.81
CA GLU A 601 33.67 -0.20 12.12
C GLU A 601 32.78 1.03 12.43
N ILE A 602 31.55 1.05 11.85
CA ILE A 602 30.61 2.15 12.03
C ILE A 602 29.79 1.94 13.30
N LEU A 603 29.77 2.96 14.14
CA LEU A 603 28.87 3.00 15.30
C LEU A 603 27.41 3.24 14.87
N PRO A 604 26.41 2.74 15.64
CA PRO A 604 24.99 2.90 15.28
C PRO A 604 24.58 4.35 14.98
N GLN A 605 25.11 5.31 15.75
CA GLN A 605 24.85 6.74 15.55
C GLN A 605 25.44 7.30 14.26
N ASP A 606 26.52 6.73 13.73
CA ASP A 606 27.22 7.23 12.54
C ASP A 606 26.58 6.70 11.24
N LYS A 607 25.77 5.63 11.32
CA LYS A 607 25.02 5.09 10.17
C LYS A 607 24.08 6.16 9.57
N ALA A 608 23.39 6.94 10.41
CA ALA A 608 22.54 8.05 9.96
C ALA A 608 23.34 9.15 9.25
N ALA A 609 24.56 9.48 9.74
CA ALA A 609 25.43 10.45 9.10
C ALA A 609 25.92 9.97 7.72
N PHE A 610 26.17 8.65 7.56
CA PHE A 610 26.52 8.07 6.27
C PHE A 610 25.37 8.20 5.26
N VAL A 611 24.13 7.86 5.64
CA VAL A 611 22.95 8.02 4.80
C VAL A 611 22.78 9.48 4.38
N LYS A 612 22.90 10.43 5.33
CA LYS A 612 22.83 11.86 5.06
C LYS A 612 23.92 12.33 4.09
N ARG A 613 25.13 11.77 4.17
CA ARG A 613 26.22 12.07 3.23
C ARG A 613 25.85 11.68 1.80
N LEU A 614 25.28 10.50 1.57
CA LEU A 614 24.81 10.06 0.26
C LEU A 614 23.69 10.96 -0.26
N GLN A 615 22.75 11.37 0.60
CA GLN A 615 21.68 12.30 0.24
C GLN A 615 22.22 13.68 -0.17
N THR A 616 23.26 14.18 0.49
CA THR A 616 23.90 15.46 0.12
C THR A 616 24.64 15.40 -1.22
N LEU A 617 25.06 14.21 -1.65
CA LEU A 617 25.61 13.96 -2.98
C LEU A 617 24.52 13.86 -4.07
N GLY A 618 23.24 13.95 -3.69
CA GLY A 618 22.11 13.94 -4.62
C GLY A 618 21.45 12.57 -4.80
N HIS A 619 21.90 11.53 -4.09
CA HIS A 619 21.31 10.20 -4.15
C HIS A 619 19.95 10.13 -3.44
N LYS A 620 19.07 9.28 -3.98
CA LYS A 620 17.82 8.87 -3.33
C LYS A 620 18.04 7.54 -2.63
N VAL A 621 18.18 7.61 -1.31
CA VAL A 621 18.66 6.51 -0.49
C VAL A 621 17.54 5.72 0.16
N ALA A 622 17.51 4.40 -0.06
CA ALA A 622 16.77 3.47 0.77
C ALA A 622 17.69 2.84 1.81
N MET A 623 17.24 2.73 3.06
CA MET A 623 17.92 1.98 4.11
C MET A 623 17.13 0.72 4.45
N ALA A 624 17.77 -0.45 4.38
CA ALA A 624 17.18 -1.73 4.75
C ALA A 624 17.91 -2.27 6.01
N GLY A 625 17.12 -2.63 7.03
CA GLY A 625 17.62 -3.11 8.32
C GLY A 625 16.55 -3.84 9.14
N ASP A 626 16.97 -4.41 10.29
CA ASP A 626 16.06 -5.08 11.24
C ASP A 626 15.40 -4.11 12.24
N GLY A 627 15.83 -2.86 12.26
CA GLY A 627 15.24 -1.75 13.02
C GLY A 627 15.68 -1.61 14.47
N ILE A 628 16.37 -2.58 15.04
CA ILE A 628 16.78 -2.52 16.46
C ILE A 628 17.97 -1.55 16.62
N ASN A 629 19.00 -1.72 15.79
CA ASN A 629 20.23 -0.93 15.84
C ASN A 629 20.27 0.18 14.78
N ASP A 630 19.35 0.16 13.83
CA ASP A 630 19.37 1.01 12.62
C ASP A 630 18.30 2.09 12.61
N SER A 631 17.52 2.24 13.69
CA SER A 631 16.35 3.14 13.75
C SER A 631 16.68 4.57 13.32
N ALA A 632 17.83 5.10 13.70
CA ALA A 632 18.27 6.45 13.31
C ALA A 632 18.59 6.54 11.81
N ALA A 633 19.23 5.53 11.21
CA ALA A 633 19.55 5.47 9.79
C ALA A 633 18.29 5.25 8.94
N LEU A 634 17.37 4.39 9.41
CA LEU A 634 16.04 4.19 8.80
C LEU A 634 15.23 5.48 8.78
N ALA A 635 15.21 6.23 9.88
CA ALA A 635 14.51 7.51 9.97
C ALA A 635 15.14 8.61 9.07
N GLN A 636 16.46 8.57 8.83
CA GLN A 636 17.17 9.51 7.99
C GLN A 636 16.98 9.25 6.49
N ALA A 637 16.80 7.99 6.08
CA ALA A 637 16.68 7.60 4.67
C ALA A 637 15.45 8.20 3.99
N ASP A 638 15.52 8.38 2.65
CA ASP A 638 14.34 8.75 1.85
C ASP A 638 13.28 7.65 1.88
N LEU A 639 13.71 6.38 1.96
CA LEU A 639 12.86 5.21 2.13
C LEU A 639 13.44 4.28 3.20
N SER A 640 12.69 4.01 4.26
CA SER A 640 13.03 2.99 5.25
C SER A 640 12.36 1.66 4.93
N ILE A 641 13.16 0.58 4.93
CA ILE A 641 12.70 -0.78 4.67
C ILE A 641 13.02 -1.65 5.89
N ALA A 642 11.99 -2.10 6.60
CA ALA A 642 12.14 -3.09 7.68
C ALA A 642 12.02 -4.50 7.10
N MET A 643 12.93 -5.39 7.54
CA MET A 643 12.94 -6.81 7.16
C MET A 643 12.18 -7.65 8.18
N GLY A 644 11.46 -8.69 7.71
CA GLY A 644 10.68 -9.61 8.53
C GLY A 644 11.49 -10.32 9.60
N GLY A 645 10.89 -10.42 10.79
CA GLY A 645 11.58 -10.87 12.01
C GLY A 645 12.12 -9.72 12.85
N GLY A 646 12.11 -8.49 12.34
CA GLY A 646 12.40 -7.29 13.11
C GLY A 646 11.37 -7.06 14.24
N SER A 647 11.74 -6.25 15.23
CA SER A 647 10.85 -5.92 16.34
C SER A 647 9.55 -5.26 15.86
N ASP A 648 8.45 -5.43 16.60
CA ASP A 648 7.19 -4.71 16.38
C ASP A 648 7.43 -3.18 16.19
N ILE A 649 8.49 -2.64 16.82
CA ILE A 649 8.91 -1.23 16.71
C ILE A 649 9.40 -0.88 15.29
N ALA A 650 10.10 -1.79 14.62
CA ALA A 650 10.59 -1.54 13.25
C ALA A 650 9.45 -1.46 12.25
N MET A 651 8.41 -2.30 12.41
CA MET A 651 7.21 -2.27 11.56
C MET A 651 6.41 -0.98 11.73
N ASP A 652 6.36 -0.42 12.93
CA ASP A 652 5.63 0.82 13.21
C ASP A 652 6.32 2.07 12.62
N VAL A 653 7.64 2.05 12.48
CA VAL A 653 8.43 3.22 12.02
C VAL A 653 8.73 3.17 10.53
N ALA A 654 8.91 1.98 9.95
CA ALA A 654 9.32 1.82 8.56
C ALA A 654 8.22 2.30 7.57
N GLN A 655 8.67 2.88 6.47
CA GLN A 655 7.82 3.28 5.36
C GLN A 655 7.43 2.08 4.48
N MET A 656 8.25 1.03 4.49
CA MET A 656 7.99 -0.22 3.81
C MET A 656 8.44 -1.37 4.71
N THR A 657 7.62 -2.42 4.84
CA THR A 657 7.93 -3.61 5.64
C THR A 657 7.85 -4.84 4.76
N ILE A 658 8.90 -5.64 4.76
CA ILE A 658 8.93 -6.95 4.10
C ILE A 658 8.72 -8.00 5.18
N ILE A 659 7.61 -8.75 5.08
CA ILE A 659 7.21 -9.71 6.13
C ILE A 659 8.17 -10.89 6.20
N SER A 660 8.68 -11.35 5.06
CA SER A 660 9.67 -12.43 4.99
C SER A 660 11.10 -11.94 5.25
N SER A 661 12.01 -12.86 5.47
CA SER A 661 13.44 -12.55 5.55
C SER A 661 14.15 -12.58 4.18
N ASP A 662 13.41 -12.77 3.10
CA ASP A 662 13.92 -12.86 1.73
C ASP A 662 14.26 -11.48 1.14
N LEU A 663 15.55 -11.21 0.91
CA LEU A 663 16.01 -9.93 0.38
C LEU A 663 15.57 -9.67 -1.07
N ARG A 664 15.22 -10.70 -1.84
CA ARG A 664 14.70 -10.53 -3.23
C ARG A 664 13.43 -9.70 -3.26
N LYS A 665 12.74 -9.58 -2.12
CA LYS A 665 11.59 -8.69 -1.99
C LYS A 665 11.94 -7.21 -2.07
N ILE A 666 13.18 -6.79 -1.81
CA ILE A 666 13.62 -5.39 -1.94
C ILE A 666 13.61 -4.94 -3.41
N PRO A 667 14.34 -5.59 -4.34
CA PRO A 667 14.24 -5.25 -5.76
C PRO A 667 12.82 -5.38 -6.31
N GLU A 668 12.05 -6.41 -5.88
CA GLU A 668 10.65 -6.59 -6.25
C GLU A 668 9.77 -5.40 -5.82
N ALA A 669 9.95 -4.90 -4.59
CA ALA A 669 9.24 -3.76 -4.04
C ALA A 669 9.54 -2.46 -4.81
N ILE A 670 10.82 -2.21 -5.12
CA ILE A 670 11.23 -1.05 -5.92
C ILE A 670 10.69 -1.15 -7.34
N GLN A 671 10.71 -2.33 -7.95
CA GLN A 671 10.16 -2.55 -9.28
C GLN A 671 8.65 -2.33 -9.33
N LEU A 672 7.90 -2.87 -8.35
CA LEU A 672 6.46 -2.65 -8.22
C LEU A 672 6.14 -1.16 -8.08
N SER A 673 6.93 -0.44 -7.28
CA SER A 673 6.79 1.00 -7.11
C SER A 673 7.05 1.77 -8.41
N LYS A 674 8.12 1.44 -9.14
CA LYS A 674 8.41 2.02 -10.48
C LYS A 674 7.28 1.77 -11.48
N GLN A 675 6.74 0.54 -11.49
CA GLN A 675 5.61 0.18 -12.36
C GLN A 675 4.34 0.97 -11.99
N THR A 676 4.06 1.13 -10.70
CA THR A 676 2.90 1.86 -10.22
C THR A 676 3.00 3.35 -10.56
N VAL A 677 4.15 3.99 -10.30
CA VAL A 677 4.40 5.39 -10.66
C VAL A 677 4.31 5.61 -12.17
N ARG A 678 4.84 4.69 -12.99
CA ARG A 678 4.69 4.74 -14.45
C ARG A 678 3.22 4.66 -14.88
N THR A 679 2.44 3.80 -14.23
CA THR A 679 1.00 3.67 -14.51
C THR A 679 0.27 4.95 -14.13
N ILE A 680 0.60 5.59 -12.99
CA ILE A 680 0.04 6.89 -12.59
C ILE A 680 0.32 7.95 -13.66
N ARG A 681 1.56 8.06 -14.14
CA ARG A 681 1.93 9.03 -15.18
C ARG A 681 1.18 8.79 -16.48
N GLN A 682 1.03 7.53 -16.89
CA GLN A 682 0.24 7.16 -18.07
C GLN A 682 -1.24 7.52 -17.91
N ASN A 683 -1.81 7.23 -16.75
CA ASN A 683 -3.20 7.58 -16.43
C ASN A 683 -3.44 9.09 -16.49
N LEU A 684 -2.55 9.87 -15.88
CA LEU A 684 -2.61 11.33 -15.93
C LEU A 684 -2.48 11.86 -17.36
N PHE A 685 -1.55 11.32 -18.13
CA PHE A 685 -1.39 11.70 -19.56
C PHE A 685 -2.69 11.46 -20.33
N TRP A 686 -3.28 10.27 -20.23
CA TRP A 686 -4.53 9.95 -20.92
C TRP A 686 -5.71 10.80 -20.39
N ALA A 687 -5.77 11.06 -19.10
CA ALA A 687 -6.82 11.91 -18.52
C ALA A 687 -6.78 13.35 -19.03
N PHE A 688 -5.60 13.87 -19.36
CA PHE A 688 -5.45 15.25 -19.85
C PHE A 688 -5.49 15.39 -21.38
N ILE A 689 -4.93 14.43 -22.14
CA ILE A 689 -4.76 14.58 -23.59
C ILE A 689 -6.09 14.70 -24.31
N TYR A 690 -7.12 13.93 -23.87
CA TYR A 690 -8.46 14.03 -24.45
C TYR A 690 -9.05 15.44 -24.32
N ASN A 691 -8.83 16.09 -23.18
CA ASN A 691 -9.32 17.45 -22.93
C ASN A 691 -8.51 18.48 -23.70
N LEU A 692 -7.16 18.33 -23.69
CA LEU A 692 -6.25 19.28 -24.36
C LEU A 692 -6.51 19.36 -25.88
N VAL A 693 -6.77 18.22 -26.53
CA VAL A 693 -7.08 18.15 -27.95
C VAL A 693 -8.58 18.46 -28.20
N GLY A 694 -9.44 17.95 -27.33
CA GLY A 694 -10.90 18.05 -27.53
C GLY A 694 -11.46 19.46 -27.36
N ILE A 695 -10.91 20.26 -26.42
CA ILE A 695 -11.42 21.62 -26.15
C ILE A 695 -11.29 22.56 -27.36
N PRO A 696 -10.12 22.70 -28.03
CA PRO A 696 -10.02 23.49 -29.24
C PRO A 696 -10.95 23.02 -30.37
N VAL A 697 -11.06 21.71 -30.56
CA VAL A 697 -11.93 21.13 -31.61
C VAL A 697 -13.40 21.43 -31.27
N ALA A 698 -13.82 21.30 -30.00
CA ALA A 698 -15.15 21.62 -29.54
C ALA A 698 -15.49 23.12 -29.67
N ALA A 699 -14.50 23.99 -29.43
CA ALA A 699 -14.64 25.42 -29.61
C ALA A 699 -14.79 25.85 -31.10
N GLY A 700 -14.50 24.95 -32.06
CA GLY A 700 -14.67 25.20 -33.48
C GLY A 700 -13.37 25.48 -34.23
N ALA A 701 -12.20 25.14 -33.68
CA ALA A 701 -10.90 25.40 -34.34
C ALA A 701 -10.78 24.75 -35.73
N LEU A 702 -11.47 23.65 -36.00
CA LEU A 702 -11.47 22.97 -37.30
C LEU A 702 -12.54 23.52 -38.28
N TYR A 703 -13.50 24.30 -37.81
CA TYR A 703 -14.61 24.76 -38.60
C TYR A 703 -14.18 25.63 -39.82
N PRO A 704 -13.26 26.59 -39.68
CA PRO A 704 -12.81 27.42 -40.81
C PRO A 704 -12.19 26.62 -41.95
N VAL A 705 -11.60 25.44 -41.65
CA VAL A 705 -10.88 24.62 -42.62
C VAL A 705 -11.77 23.52 -43.23
N SER A 706 -12.61 22.88 -42.40
CA SER A 706 -13.34 21.67 -42.79
C SER A 706 -14.87 21.79 -42.60
N GLY A 707 -15.40 22.89 -42.07
CA GLY A 707 -16.81 23.02 -41.70
C GLY A 707 -17.23 22.09 -40.57
N PHE A 708 -16.25 21.42 -39.91
CA PHE A 708 -16.52 20.43 -38.85
C PHE A 708 -16.66 21.10 -37.49
N LEU A 709 -17.83 20.90 -36.84
CA LEU A 709 -18.07 21.23 -35.46
C LEU A 709 -18.33 19.95 -34.67
N LEU A 710 -17.64 19.78 -33.54
CA LEU A 710 -17.71 18.56 -32.74
C LEU A 710 -19.13 18.44 -32.10
N ASN A 711 -19.76 17.30 -32.33
CA ASN A 711 -21.07 17.01 -31.73
C ASN A 711 -20.93 16.72 -30.22
N PRO A 712 -21.78 17.31 -29.35
CA PRO A 712 -21.75 17.04 -27.89
C PRO A 712 -21.89 15.58 -27.50
N MET A 713 -22.58 14.75 -28.30
CA MET A 713 -22.72 13.31 -28.05
C MET A 713 -21.38 12.59 -28.18
N ILE A 714 -20.59 12.93 -29.21
CA ILE A 714 -19.23 12.36 -29.39
C ILE A 714 -18.32 12.79 -28.24
N ALA A 715 -18.44 14.04 -27.80
CA ALA A 715 -17.71 14.54 -26.63
C ALA A 715 -18.05 13.74 -25.36
N GLY A 716 -19.33 13.46 -25.10
CA GLY A 716 -19.79 12.63 -23.98
C GLY A 716 -19.28 11.20 -24.03
N ALA A 717 -19.31 10.56 -25.21
CA ALA A 717 -18.77 9.23 -25.43
C ALA A 717 -17.25 9.17 -25.18
N ALA A 718 -16.49 10.15 -25.67
CA ALA A 718 -15.04 10.25 -25.47
C ALA A 718 -14.70 10.37 -23.97
N MET A 719 -15.47 11.13 -23.19
CA MET A 719 -15.30 11.27 -21.75
C MET A 719 -15.57 9.96 -20.99
N ALA A 720 -16.62 9.23 -21.36
CA ALA A 720 -16.89 7.92 -20.76
C ALA A 720 -15.74 6.92 -21.03
N LEU A 721 -15.23 6.88 -22.28
CA LEU A 721 -14.12 6.03 -22.67
C LEU A 721 -12.81 6.42 -21.95
N SER A 722 -12.56 7.71 -21.74
CA SER A 722 -11.39 8.19 -20.98
C SER A 722 -11.35 7.61 -19.57
N SER A 723 -12.46 7.61 -18.83
CA SER A 723 -12.55 7.03 -17.49
C SER A 723 -12.29 5.52 -17.50
N VAL A 724 -12.88 4.79 -18.46
CA VAL A 724 -12.69 3.35 -18.62
C VAL A 724 -11.23 3.02 -18.93
N SER A 725 -10.57 3.78 -19.80
CA SER A 725 -9.18 3.54 -20.18
C SER A 725 -8.21 3.70 -19.01
N VAL A 726 -8.39 4.70 -18.15
CA VAL A 726 -7.59 4.95 -16.96
C VAL A 726 -7.72 3.80 -15.95
N VAL A 727 -8.96 3.34 -15.71
CA VAL A 727 -9.19 2.24 -14.80
C VAL A 727 -8.65 0.92 -15.36
N ALA A 728 -8.87 0.63 -16.64
CA ALA A 728 -8.34 -0.56 -17.29
C ALA A 728 -6.80 -0.61 -17.24
N ASN A 729 -6.13 0.54 -17.46
CA ASN A 729 -4.68 0.63 -17.33
C ASN A 729 -4.20 0.38 -15.89
N SER A 730 -4.93 0.88 -14.88
CA SER A 730 -4.63 0.61 -13.47
C SER A 730 -4.81 -0.88 -13.12
N LEU A 731 -5.89 -1.51 -13.58
CA LEU A 731 -6.13 -2.95 -13.35
C LEU A 731 -5.12 -3.84 -14.08
N ARG A 732 -4.57 -3.39 -15.23
CA ARG A 732 -3.49 -4.09 -15.92
C ARG A 732 -2.26 -4.29 -15.04
N LEU A 733 -2.01 -3.39 -14.07
CA LEU A 733 -0.91 -3.52 -13.11
C LEU A 733 -1.03 -4.81 -12.28
N LYS A 734 -2.24 -5.27 -11.98
CA LYS A 734 -2.50 -6.52 -11.24
C LYS A 734 -1.92 -7.74 -11.96
N TYR A 735 -1.98 -7.78 -13.29
CA TYR A 735 -1.57 -8.92 -14.12
C TYR A 735 -0.13 -8.83 -14.64
N ARG A 736 0.56 -7.70 -14.47
CA ARG A 736 1.98 -7.60 -14.80
C ARG A 736 2.80 -8.43 -13.82
N ARG A 737 3.69 -9.25 -14.34
CA ARG A 737 4.71 -9.96 -13.56
C ARG A 737 5.79 -9.01 -13.09
#